data_e305ca2e84550682f3dd0e89355724a5
#
_entry.id   e305ca2e84550682f3dd0e89355724a5
#
_cell.length_a   1.000
_cell.length_b   1.000
_cell.length_c   1.000
_cell.angle_alpha   90.00
_cell.angle_beta   90.00
_cell.angle_gamma   90.00
#
_symmetry.space_group_name_H-M   'P 1'
#
loop_
_entity.id
_entity.type
_entity.pdbx_description
1 polymer ?
#
loop_
_entity_poly.entity_id
_entity_poly.type
_entity_poly.pdbx_seq_one_letter_code
_entity_poly.pdbx_strand_id
1 'polypeptide(L)'
;MAKLKVDGKEIEVPDHFTLLQACEEAGAEVPRFCFHERLSVAGNCRMCLVEVKGGPPKPAASCAMGVRDIRGGPNGELPEVYTNTPMVKKAREGVMEFLLINHPLDCPICDQGGECDLQDQAMAFGIDSSRYGEDKRAVEDKYIGPLVKTVMNRCIHCTRCVRFTTEVAGIAELGLIGRGEDAEITTYLEQAMTSELQGNVVDLCPVGALTSKPFAFTARPWELGKTESVDVMDALGSAIRVDTRGREVMRVMPRVNDSINEEWISDKSRFIWDGLKTQRLDRPYVRRNGRLQPATWPEAFAEIKTAVSATNGSKIGAVAGDLASVEEMYALKELLTSLGSTSYDCRQDGTALDPALGRSTYILNSTIEGIEDADALLLIGCNPRLEAAVMNARIRKRWRRGGFPIGVIGENADLRYDYSYLGAGTDTLSDLVAGKNSFFDALKTAAKPLIIIGQGALTRGDGAAVLAQVAALAVAVGAVGESWNGFGVLHTAASRVGGLDLGFVPGQGGKTAAEMLSAMDVLFLLGADELDLSAKTAKLTVYIGSHGDNGAQNADVILPAAAYTEKSGTWVNTEGRVQLGNRAGFAPGEAREDWAVLRALSDVLGKKLPFDSLGQLRQKLYQAYPHFAALDEIAVGNPAEIDALAKKGGNMTQSGFASPIKDFYLTNPIARASAVMAECSALARNNFKAAAE
;
A
#
# COMPACT_ATOMS: atom_id res chain seq x y z
N MET A 1 -16.54 28.23 13.30
CA MET A 1 -15.26 28.30 14.07
C MET A 1 -15.60 28.63 15.53
N ALA A 2 -15.08 27.85 16.47
CA ALA A 2 -15.22 28.06 17.91
C ALA A 2 -13.97 28.72 18.48
N LYS A 3 -14.17 29.74 19.36
CA LYS A 3 -13.08 30.42 20.06
C LYS A 3 -13.03 29.96 21.51
N LEU A 4 -11.86 29.58 21.99
CA LEU A 4 -11.63 29.15 23.36
C LEU A 4 -10.20 29.47 23.80
N LYS A 5 -9.94 29.29 25.09
CA LYS A 5 -8.56 29.34 25.65
C LYS A 5 -8.14 27.96 26.13
N VAL A 6 -6.89 27.64 25.87
CA VAL A 6 -6.23 26.46 26.43
C VAL A 6 -5.00 26.92 27.19
N ASP A 7 -4.98 26.68 28.49
CA ASP A 7 -3.90 27.12 29.41
C ASP A 7 -3.55 28.63 29.25
N GLY A 8 -4.60 29.46 29.04
CA GLY A 8 -4.48 30.89 28.83
C GLY A 8 -4.20 31.34 27.39
N LYS A 9 -3.85 30.45 26.48
CA LYS A 9 -3.64 30.73 25.05
C LYS A 9 -4.96 30.73 24.29
N GLU A 10 -5.30 31.85 23.64
CA GLU A 10 -6.48 31.94 22.79
C GLU A 10 -6.27 31.28 21.44
N ILE A 11 -7.24 30.44 21.02
CA ILE A 11 -7.25 29.73 19.74
C ILE A 11 -8.62 29.80 19.08
N GLU A 12 -8.66 29.60 17.77
CA GLU A 12 -9.87 29.46 16.98
C GLU A 12 -9.79 28.16 16.17
N VAL A 13 -10.76 27.26 16.38
CA VAL A 13 -10.76 25.90 15.82
C VAL A 13 -12.09 25.58 15.15
N PRO A 14 -12.17 24.58 14.27
CA PRO A 14 -13.42 24.11 13.71
C PRO A 14 -14.42 23.68 14.79
N ASP A 15 -15.68 23.94 14.53
CA ASP A 15 -16.78 23.70 15.48
C ASP A 15 -16.98 22.22 15.84
N HIS A 16 -16.54 21.33 15.00
CA HIS A 16 -16.65 19.87 15.19
C HIS A 16 -15.49 19.26 15.98
N PHE A 17 -14.47 20.05 16.34
CA PHE A 17 -13.34 19.56 17.11
C PHE A 17 -13.74 19.12 18.52
N THR A 18 -13.05 18.08 19.01
CA THR A 18 -13.05 17.73 20.42
C THR A 18 -12.13 18.68 21.20
N LEU A 19 -12.28 18.74 22.52
CA LEU A 19 -11.35 19.49 23.37
C LEU A 19 -9.92 18.94 23.26
N LEU A 20 -9.75 17.64 23.02
CA LEU A 20 -8.44 17.05 22.81
C LEU A 20 -7.75 17.65 21.59
N GLN A 21 -8.43 17.70 20.45
CA GLN A 21 -7.92 18.30 19.22
C GLN A 21 -7.63 19.80 19.38
N ALA A 22 -8.51 20.51 20.10
CA ALA A 22 -8.26 21.93 20.42
C ALA A 22 -7.02 22.13 21.33
N CYS A 23 -6.75 21.23 22.28
CA CYS A 23 -5.54 21.26 23.07
C CYS A 23 -4.29 21.03 22.21
N GLU A 24 -4.33 20.14 21.27
CA GLU A 24 -3.22 19.87 20.32
C GLU A 24 -2.93 21.10 19.45
N GLU A 25 -3.96 21.73 18.88
CA GLU A 25 -3.79 22.99 18.13
C GLU A 25 -3.19 24.13 18.97
N ALA A 26 -3.48 24.15 20.27
CA ALA A 26 -2.85 25.08 21.19
C ALA A 26 -1.38 24.74 21.47
N GLY A 27 -0.91 23.54 21.13
CA GLY A 27 0.39 22.98 21.45
C GLY A 27 0.47 22.39 22.86
N ALA A 28 -0.67 22.08 23.48
CA ALA A 28 -0.74 21.45 24.79
C ALA A 28 -0.83 19.93 24.65
N GLU A 29 0.14 19.20 25.21
CA GLU A 29 0.15 17.75 25.18
C GLU A 29 -0.83 17.17 26.21
N VAL A 30 -1.77 16.35 25.72
CA VAL A 30 -2.77 15.64 26.53
C VAL A 30 -2.60 14.13 26.30
N PRO A 31 -2.25 13.37 27.36
CA PRO A 31 -2.03 11.91 27.23
C PRO A 31 -3.31 11.16 26.91
N ARG A 32 -3.21 10.08 26.14
CA ARG A 32 -4.34 9.26 25.70
C ARG A 32 -3.94 7.84 25.37
N PHE A 33 -4.86 6.87 25.50
CA PHE A 33 -4.67 5.49 25.03
C PHE A 33 -5.79 5.03 24.10
N CYS A 34 -7.07 5.24 24.46
CA CYS A 34 -8.18 4.72 23.66
C CYS A 34 -8.49 5.58 22.43
N PHE A 35 -8.25 6.90 22.47
CA PHE A 35 -8.47 7.79 21.35
C PHE A 35 -7.46 7.54 20.24
N HIS A 36 -7.95 7.60 19.01
CA HIS A 36 -7.16 7.54 17.78
C HIS A 36 -7.87 8.36 16.71
N GLU A 37 -7.13 9.15 15.93
CA GLU A 37 -7.67 10.12 14.98
C GLU A 37 -8.57 9.48 13.90
N ARG A 38 -8.28 8.23 13.54
CA ARG A 38 -8.98 7.50 12.48
C ARG A 38 -10.08 6.56 12.96
N LEU A 39 -10.32 6.49 14.26
CA LEU A 39 -11.31 5.61 14.87
C LEU A 39 -12.36 6.39 15.66
N SER A 40 -13.54 5.81 15.82
CA SER A 40 -14.58 6.39 16.65
C SER A 40 -14.11 6.59 18.11
N VAL A 41 -14.68 7.55 18.79
CA VAL A 41 -14.32 7.86 20.18
C VAL A 41 -14.85 6.78 21.13
N ALA A 42 -13.95 6.09 21.85
CA ALA A 42 -14.34 5.11 22.89
C ALA A 42 -14.54 5.77 24.28
N GLY A 43 -13.71 6.75 24.64
CA GLY A 43 -13.81 7.50 25.90
C GLY A 43 -13.62 6.66 27.17
N ASN A 44 -13.03 5.46 27.06
CA ASN A 44 -12.98 4.45 28.14
C ASN A 44 -11.70 4.48 28.99
N CYS A 45 -10.54 4.88 28.46
CA CYS A 45 -9.28 4.89 29.21
C CYS A 45 -9.19 6.01 30.26
N ARG A 46 -9.86 7.12 30.05
CA ARG A 46 -9.88 8.31 30.91
C ARG A 46 -8.51 9.01 31.11
N MET A 47 -7.51 8.70 30.32
CA MET A 47 -6.20 9.34 30.45
C MET A 47 -6.20 10.82 29.97
N CYS A 48 -7.09 11.17 29.05
CA CYS A 48 -7.21 12.51 28.45
C CYS A 48 -7.96 13.53 29.31
N LEU A 49 -7.99 13.37 30.62
CA LEU A 49 -8.71 14.28 31.53
C LEU A 49 -8.12 15.68 31.51
N VAL A 50 -9.01 16.69 31.46
CA VAL A 50 -8.71 18.12 31.53
C VAL A 50 -9.69 18.82 32.48
N GLU A 51 -9.36 20.01 32.95
CA GLU A 51 -10.26 20.86 33.74
C GLU A 51 -10.92 21.92 32.83
N VAL A 52 -12.24 22.09 32.94
CA VAL A 52 -13.00 23.09 32.21
C VAL A 52 -13.41 24.19 33.19
N LYS A 53 -13.00 25.44 32.95
CA LYS A 53 -13.32 26.62 33.79
C LYS A 53 -14.83 26.80 33.85
N GLY A 54 -15.35 26.94 35.07
CA GLY A 54 -16.80 27.08 35.27
C GLY A 54 -17.62 25.81 35.01
N GLY A 55 -16.97 24.69 34.71
CA GLY A 55 -17.59 23.38 34.59
C GLY A 55 -17.82 22.71 35.94
N PRO A 56 -18.29 21.43 35.94
CA PRO A 56 -18.43 20.63 37.14
C PRO A 56 -17.09 20.50 37.89
N PRO A 57 -17.07 20.34 39.23
CA PRO A 57 -15.85 20.24 40.03
C PRO A 57 -15.20 18.84 39.88
N LYS A 58 -15.07 18.37 38.66
CA LYS A 58 -14.45 17.08 38.28
C LYS A 58 -13.82 17.20 36.88
N PRO A 59 -12.74 16.48 36.59
CA PRO A 59 -12.12 16.50 35.30
C PRO A 59 -13.04 15.95 34.20
N ALA A 60 -12.92 16.48 32.98
CA ALA A 60 -13.65 16.10 31.79
C ALA A 60 -12.77 15.29 30.83
N ALA A 61 -13.34 14.30 30.14
CA ALA A 61 -12.63 13.54 29.11
C ALA A 61 -12.57 14.36 27.81
N SER A 62 -11.43 14.97 27.52
CA SER A 62 -11.25 15.87 26.36
C SER A 62 -11.52 15.21 25.01
N CYS A 63 -11.28 13.92 24.87
CA CYS A 63 -11.53 13.19 23.62
C CYS A 63 -13.02 13.00 23.30
N ALA A 64 -13.90 13.10 24.31
CA ALA A 64 -15.34 12.82 24.18
C ALA A 64 -16.20 14.08 24.36
N MET A 65 -15.61 15.26 24.56
CA MET A 65 -16.30 16.53 24.71
C MET A 65 -15.95 17.46 23.56
N GLY A 66 -16.94 18.00 22.87
CA GLY A 66 -16.76 18.96 21.78
C GLY A 66 -16.45 20.37 22.28
N VAL A 67 -15.81 21.18 21.46
CA VAL A 67 -15.52 22.60 21.77
C VAL A 67 -16.78 23.43 21.95
N ARG A 68 -17.92 23.00 21.39
CA ARG A 68 -19.23 23.64 21.56
C ARG A 68 -19.96 23.27 22.86
N ASP A 69 -19.50 22.22 23.55
CA ASP A 69 -20.15 21.74 24.77
C ASP A 69 -19.73 22.54 26.00
N ILE A 70 -18.69 23.35 25.88
CA ILE A 70 -18.21 24.22 26.97
C ILE A 70 -18.71 25.64 26.80
N ARG A 71 -18.96 26.31 27.93
CA ARG A 71 -19.51 27.66 27.96
C ARG A 71 -18.48 28.65 28.50
N GLY A 72 -18.50 29.83 27.95
CA GLY A 72 -17.74 30.97 28.49
C GLY A 72 -18.34 31.52 29.79
N GLY A 73 -17.60 32.40 30.42
CA GLY A 73 -18.05 33.07 31.64
C GLY A 73 -19.23 34.03 31.42
N PRO A 74 -19.92 34.41 32.50
CA PRO A 74 -21.15 35.24 32.43
C PRO A 74 -20.92 36.64 31.86
N ASN A 75 -19.69 37.15 31.86
CA ASN A 75 -19.33 38.45 31.33
C ASN A 75 -18.83 38.44 29.89
N GLY A 76 -19.12 37.38 29.12
CA GLY A 76 -18.62 37.20 27.74
C GLY A 76 -17.19 36.70 27.66
N GLU A 77 -16.65 36.16 28.74
CA GLU A 77 -15.35 35.48 28.73
C GLU A 77 -15.38 34.23 27.83
N LEU A 78 -14.28 34.00 27.11
CA LEU A 78 -14.15 32.78 26.29
C LEU A 78 -14.12 31.54 27.19
N PRO A 79 -14.67 30.41 26.70
CA PRO A 79 -14.49 29.12 27.35
C PRO A 79 -13.01 28.84 27.56
N GLU A 80 -12.62 28.25 28.68
CA GLU A 80 -11.20 27.98 29.00
C GLU A 80 -11.02 26.57 29.52
N VAL A 81 -9.98 25.91 29.02
CA VAL A 81 -9.58 24.55 29.37
C VAL A 81 -8.19 24.59 29.94
N TYR A 82 -7.98 23.88 31.04
CA TYR A 82 -6.67 23.72 31.68
C TYR A 82 -6.19 22.28 31.59
N THR A 83 -4.98 22.09 31.11
CA THR A 83 -4.39 20.77 30.90
C THR A 83 -3.44 20.33 31.99
N ASN A 84 -3.02 21.25 32.89
CA ASN A 84 -1.93 21.01 33.83
C ASN A 84 -2.19 21.55 35.26
N THR A 85 -3.44 21.49 35.73
CA THR A 85 -3.77 21.89 37.12
C THR A 85 -3.42 20.75 38.10
N PRO A 86 -3.30 21.04 39.42
CA PRO A 86 -3.12 20.00 40.42
C PRO A 86 -4.21 18.92 40.41
N MET A 87 -5.46 19.32 40.11
CA MET A 87 -6.59 18.38 39.97
C MET A 87 -6.39 17.45 38.77
N VAL A 88 -5.98 17.96 37.61
CA VAL A 88 -5.72 17.19 36.41
C VAL A 88 -4.56 16.22 36.63
N LYS A 89 -3.46 16.69 37.21
CA LYS A 89 -2.30 15.83 37.53
C LYS A 89 -2.69 14.66 38.39
N LYS A 90 -3.35 14.92 39.53
CA LYS A 90 -3.78 13.87 40.45
C LYS A 90 -4.80 12.91 39.82
N ALA A 91 -5.65 13.39 38.93
CA ALA A 91 -6.61 12.55 38.20
C ALA A 91 -5.87 11.62 37.22
N ARG A 92 -4.88 12.10 36.47
CA ARG A 92 -4.06 11.28 35.57
C ARG A 92 -3.19 10.27 36.30
N GLU A 93 -2.59 10.66 37.43
CA GLU A 93 -1.87 9.72 38.33
C GLU A 93 -2.76 8.57 38.75
N GLY A 94 -4.02 8.84 39.19
CA GLY A 94 -4.96 7.82 39.56
C GLY A 94 -5.39 6.92 38.41
N VAL A 95 -5.60 7.50 37.20
CA VAL A 95 -5.90 6.70 35.99
C VAL A 95 -4.73 5.80 35.62
N MET A 96 -3.50 6.33 35.68
CA MET A 96 -2.29 5.54 35.39
C MET A 96 -2.15 4.39 36.39
N GLU A 97 -2.41 4.63 37.68
CA GLU A 97 -2.42 3.59 38.70
C GLU A 97 -3.42 2.46 38.36
N PHE A 98 -4.64 2.80 37.94
CA PHE A 98 -5.63 1.80 37.48
C PHE A 98 -5.17 1.00 36.27
N LEU A 99 -4.51 1.62 35.31
CA LEU A 99 -3.99 0.92 34.12
C LEU A 99 -2.85 -0.03 34.46
N LEU A 100 -2.10 0.25 35.53
CA LEU A 100 -0.91 -0.51 35.93
C LEU A 100 -1.18 -1.62 36.96
N ILE A 101 -2.30 -1.60 37.69
CA ILE A 101 -2.57 -2.59 38.76
C ILE A 101 -2.52 -4.02 38.24
N ASN A 102 -3.12 -4.30 37.08
CA ASN A 102 -3.13 -5.63 36.46
C ASN A 102 -2.07 -5.79 35.36
N HIS A 103 -1.32 -4.73 35.01
CA HIS A 103 -0.28 -4.83 33.99
C HIS A 103 0.93 -5.60 34.51
N PRO A 104 1.43 -6.65 33.80
CA PRO A 104 2.56 -7.45 34.28
C PRO A 104 3.88 -6.66 34.19
N LEU A 105 4.86 -7.06 35.01
CA LEU A 105 6.20 -6.48 34.99
C LEU A 105 7.09 -7.09 33.90
N ASP A 106 6.58 -7.12 32.69
CA ASP A 106 7.14 -7.83 31.54
C ASP A 106 8.04 -6.97 30.63
N CYS A 107 8.28 -5.70 30.95
CA CYS A 107 9.03 -4.81 30.03
C CYS A 107 10.34 -5.41 29.49
N PRO A 108 11.16 -6.14 30.29
CA PRO A 108 12.38 -6.76 29.78
C PRO A 108 12.17 -7.83 28.71
N ILE A 109 11.01 -8.51 28.71
CA ILE A 109 10.65 -9.59 27.77
C ILE A 109 9.53 -9.17 26.80
N CYS A 110 9.05 -7.94 26.88
CA CYS A 110 7.97 -7.42 26.04
C CYS A 110 8.53 -6.85 24.73
N ASP A 111 8.02 -7.29 23.60
CA ASP A 111 8.45 -6.79 22.27
C ASP A 111 8.13 -5.30 22.06
N GLN A 112 7.18 -4.72 22.82
CA GLN A 112 6.87 -3.29 22.80
C GLN A 112 7.86 -2.43 23.62
N GLY A 113 8.75 -3.05 24.42
CA GLY A 113 9.67 -2.34 25.30
C GLY A 113 10.58 -1.36 24.54
N GLY A 114 10.54 -0.05 24.91
CA GLY A 114 11.26 1.03 24.26
C GLY A 114 10.50 1.79 23.17
N GLU A 115 9.27 1.34 22.85
CA GLU A 115 8.32 2.04 21.95
C GLU A 115 6.87 1.86 22.45
N CYS A 116 6.68 1.89 23.77
CA CYS A 116 5.42 1.60 24.44
C CYS A 116 4.79 2.86 25.03
N ASP A 117 3.61 3.23 24.53
CA ASP A 117 2.88 4.42 25.03
C ASP A 117 2.62 4.33 26.54
N LEU A 118 2.37 3.11 27.08
CA LEU A 118 2.14 2.94 28.51
C LEU A 118 3.39 3.21 29.33
N GLN A 119 4.58 2.79 28.86
CA GLN A 119 5.86 3.12 29.55
C GLN A 119 6.09 4.62 29.56
N ASP A 120 5.97 5.26 28.41
CA ASP A 120 6.26 6.70 28.27
C ASP A 120 5.28 7.54 29.08
N GLN A 121 3.98 7.22 29.02
CA GLN A 121 2.98 7.93 29.81
C GLN A 121 3.03 7.61 31.31
N ALA A 122 3.45 6.39 31.70
CA ALA A 122 3.68 6.07 33.11
C ALA A 122 4.81 6.88 33.71
N MET A 123 5.89 7.09 32.95
CA MET A 123 7.01 7.95 33.37
C MET A 123 6.63 9.42 33.43
N ALA A 124 5.84 9.91 32.47
CA ALA A 124 5.48 11.34 32.37
C ALA A 124 4.36 11.76 33.34
N PHE A 125 3.40 10.88 33.63
CA PHE A 125 2.16 11.21 34.35
C PHE A 125 1.83 10.26 35.49
N GLY A 126 2.60 9.21 35.72
CA GLY A 126 2.39 8.24 36.81
C GLY A 126 3.07 8.64 38.12
N ILE A 127 2.93 7.77 39.12
CA ILE A 127 3.65 7.86 40.40
C ILE A 127 4.78 6.81 40.42
N ASP A 128 5.73 6.98 41.32
CA ASP A 128 6.94 6.15 41.43
C ASP A 128 6.76 4.90 42.30
N SER A 129 5.56 4.66 42.83
CA SER A 129 5.26 3.58 43.74
C SER A 129 3.91 2.93 43.47
N SER A 130 3.74 1.69 43.91
CA SER A 130 2.47 0.95 43.81
C SER A 130 1.91 0.70 45.19
N ARG A 131 0.59 0.90 45.36
CA ARG A 131 -0.16 0.57 46.57
C ARG A 131 -0.91 -0.77 46.41
N TYR A 132 -0.86 -1.37 45.23
CA TYR A 132 -1.58 -2.61 44.92
C TYR A 132 -0.83 -3.82 45.49
N GLY A 133 -1.47 -4.55 46.35
CA GLY A 133 -0.89 -5.70 47.06
C GLY A 133 -1.56 -7.05 46.75
N GLU A 134 -2.51 -7.06 45.80
CA GLU A 134 -3.24 -8.27 45.40
C GLU A 134 -2.56 -8.93 44.17
N ASP A 135 -2.97 -10.15 43.86
CA ASP A 135 -2.47 -10.84 42.65
C ASP A 135 -2.97 -10.16 41.38
N LYS A 136 -2.09 -10.04 40.40
CA LYS A 136 -2.45 -9.50 39.09
C LYS A 136 -3.28 -10.51 38.30
N ARG A 137 -4.20 -10.00 37.48
CA ARG A 137 -5.00 -10.79 36.54
C ARG A 137 -4.13 -11.70 35.69
N ALA A 138 -4.51 -12.94 35.51
CA ALA A 138 -3.91 -13.91 34.60
C ALA A 138 -4.92 -14.28 33.49
N VAL A 139 -4.55 -14.12 32.25
CA VAL A 139 -5.36 -14.43 31.07
C VAL A 139 -4.52 -15.26 30.11
N GLU A 140 -5.12 -16.30 29.54
CA GLU A 140 -4.45 -17.11 28.52
C GLU A 140 -4.24 -16.35 27.21
N ASP A 141 -3.10 -16.59 26.56
CA ASP A 141 -2.83 -16.05 25.24
C ASP A 141 -3.72 -16.75 24.20
N LYS A 142 -4.21 -16.00 23.22
CA LYS A 142 -5.13 -16.50 22.20
C LYS A 142 -4.43 -16.65 20.85
N TYR A 143 -4.80 -17.69 20.11
CA TYR A 143 -4.41 -17.79 18.71
C TYR A 143 -5.33 -16.90 17.86
N ILE A 144 -4.74 -15.95 17.12
CA ILE A 144 -5.46 -15.06 16.19
C ILE A 144 -4.83 -15.02 14.79
N GLY A 145 -3.97 -15.96 14.47
CA GLY A 145 -3.33 -16.12 13.16
C GLY A 145 -1.80 -16.13 13.20
N PRO A 146 -1.15 -16.16 12.03
CA PRO A 146 0.30 -16.22 11.92
C PRO A 146 1.00 -14.87 12.08
N LEU A 147 0.29 -13.73 11.91
CA LEU A 147 0.89 -12.40 11.83
C LEU A 147 0.99 -11.70 13.19
N VAL A 148 0.00 -11.93 14.07
CA VAL A 148 -0.11 -11.19 15.33
C VAL A 148 0.07 -12.16 16.50
N LYS A 149 1.02 -11.82 17.39
CA LYS A 149 1.25 -12.48 18.67
C LYS A 149 0.42 -11.78 19.72
N THR A 150 -0.23 -12.57 20.58
CA THR A 150 -1.01 -12.08 21.70
C THR A 150 -0.29 -12.33 23.03
N VAL A 151 -0.36 -11.35 23.93
CA VAL A 151 -0.04 -11.49 25.36
C VAL A 151 -1.08 -10.70 26.13
N MET A 152 -2.25 -11.32 26.39
CA MET A 152 -3.44 -10.59 26.82
C MET A 152 -3.35 -10.07 28.26
N ASN A 153 -2.46 -10.57 29.09
CA ASN A 153 -2.13 -9.97 30.39
C ASN A 153 -1.69 -8.51 30.29
N ARG A 154 -1.10 -8.11 29.15
CA ARG A 154 -0.61 -6.74 28.89
C ARG A 154 -1.72 -5.80 28.38
N CYS A 155 -2.90 -6.33 28.05
CA CYS A 155 -4.00 -5.56 27.48
C CYS A 155 -4.58 -4.56 28.50
N ILE A 156 -4.72 -3.29 28.08
CA ILE A 156 -5.35 -2.21 28.87
C ILE A 156 -6.79 -1.88 28.41
N HIS A 157 -7.42 -2.78 27.64
CA HIS A 157 -8.80 -2.70 27.15
C HIS A 157 -9.16 -1.37 26.44
N CYS A 158 -8.22 -0.76 25.74
CA CYS A 158 -8.44 0.48 25.01
C CYS A 158 -9.37 0.34 23.81
N THR A 159 -9.65 -0.85 23.35
CA THR A 159 -10.53 -1.24 22.22
C THR A 159 -10.12 -0.70 20.85
N ARG A 160 -8.91 -0.15 20.68
CA ARG A 160 -8.44 0.33 19.36
C ARG A 160 -8.48 -0.80 18.32
N CYS A 161 -8.01 -2.01 18.66
CA CYS A 161 -8.00 -3.16 17.75
C CYS A 161 -9.40 -3.61 17.34
N VAL A 162 -10.36 -3.67 18.29
CA VAL A 162 -11.77 -4.02 18.01
C VAL A 162 -12.41 -3.00 17.07
N ARG A 163 -12.21 -1.70 17.33
CA ARG A 163 -12.73 -0.64 16.46
C ARG A 163 -12.09 -0.64 15.09
N PHE A 164 -10.80 -0.90 15.00
CA PHE A 164 -10.09 -1.01 13.73
C PHE A 164 -10.65 -2.13 12.86
N THR A 165 -10.78 -3.35 13.40
CA THR A 165 -11.30 -4.48 12.63
C THR A 165 -12.70 -4.21 12.11
N THR A 166 -13.56 -3.58 12.93
CA THR A 166 -14.94 -3.25 12.56
C THR A 166 -15.03 -2.04 11.63
N GLU A 167 -14.29 -0.98 11.89
CA GLU A 167 -14.46 0.31 11.22
C GLU A 167 -13.61 0.44 9.95
N VAL A 168 -12.35 0.04 10.00
CA VAL A 168 -11.39 0.18 8.89
C VAL A 168 -11.32 -1.10 8.07
N ALA A 169 -11.01 -2.24 8.70
CA ALA A 169 -10.90 -3.52 8.01
C ALA A 169 -12.26 -4.07 7.55
N GLY A 170 -13.34 -3.68 8.20
CA GLY A 170 -14.71 -4.00 7.77
C GLY A 170 -15.21 -5.37 8.17
N ILE A 171 -14.57 -6.01 9.14
CA ILE A 171 -14.96 -7.31 9.66
C ILE A 171 -14.82 -7.34 11.18
N ALA A 172 -15.86 -7.78 11.90
CA ALA A 172 -15.88 -7.86 13.35
C ALA A 172 -15.19 -9.15 13.84
N GLU A 173 -13.90 -9.29 13.58
CA GLU A 173 -13.13 -10.49 13.99
C GLU A 173 -12.69 -10.44 15.45
N LEU A 174 -12.42 -9.24 15.98
CA LEU A 174 -12.09 -9.04 17.39
C LEU A 174 -13.29 -8.51 18.16
N GLY A 175 -13.53 -9.06 19.33
CA GLY A 175 -14.57 -8.63 20.26
C GLY A 175 -14.07 -8.50 21.68
N LEU A 176 -14.84 -7.82 22.54
CA LEU A 176 -14.61 -7.74 23.97
C LEU A 176 -15.67 -8.61 24.67
N ILE A 177 -15.23 -9.59 25.41
CA ILE A 177 -16.08 -10.44 26.26
C ILE A 177 -15.84 -10.11 27.73
N GLY A 178 -16.78 -10.46 28.61
CA GLY A 178 -16.71 -10.16 30.03
C GLY A 178 -16.86 -8.68 30.36
N ARG A 179 -16.55 -8.30 31.59
CA ARG A 179 -16.59 -6.93 32.12
C ARG A 179 -15.64 -6.73 33.29
N GLY A 180 -15.26 -5.48 33.54
CA GLY A 180 -14.33 -5.14 34.62
C GLY A 180 -12.96 -5.74 34.37
N GLU A 181 -12.34 -6.33 35.39
CA GLU A 181 -11.03 -6.97 35.26
C GLU A 181 -11.08 -8.29 34.48
N ASP A 182 -12.24 -8.95 34.42
CA ASP A 182 -12.46 -10.15 33.61
C ASP A 182 -12.74 -9.87 32.14
N ALA A 183 -12.68 -8.61 31.72
CA ALA A 183 -12.84 -8.26 30.33
C ALA A 183 -11.65 -8.77 29.50
N GLU A 184 -11.94 -9.35 28.33
CA GLU A 184 -10.94 -9.97 27.47
C GLU A 184 -11.21 -9.68 26.00
N ILE A 185 -10.17 -9.30 25.25
CA ILE A 185 -10.25 -9.14 23.80
C ILE A 185 -9.81 -10.45 23.15
N THR A 186 -10.68 -11.00 22.32
CA THR A 186 -10.46 -12.27 21.64
C THR A 186 -11.19 -12.33 20.30
N THR A 187 -10.87 -13.35 19.50
CA THR A 187 -11.65 -13.72 18.29
C THR A 187 -12.73 -14.73 18.68
N TYR A 188 -13.76 -14.86 17.85
CA TYR A 188 -14.77 -15.90 18.03
C TYR A 188 -14.15 -17.29 17.84
N LEU A 189 -14.24 -18.14 18.86
CA LEU A 189 -13.69 -19.52 18.88
C LEU A 189 -12.20 -19.59 18.46
N GLU A 190 -11.41 -18.58 18.80
CA GLU A 190 -9.98 -18.52 18.47
C GLU A 190 -9.66 -18.70 16.98
N GLN A 191 -10.55 -18.25 16.10
CA GLN A 191 -10.32 -18.25 14.67
C GLN A 191 -9.26 -17.22 14.29
N ALA A 192 -8.46 -17.54 13.29
CA ALA A 192 -7.50 -16.59 12.74
C ALA A 192 -8.21 -15.39 12.09
N MET A 193 -7.66 -14.20 12.25
CA MET A 193 -8.11 -13.03 11.50
C MET A 193 -7.88 -13.23 9.99
N THR A 194 -8.77 -12.69 9.17
CA THR A 194 -8.79 -12.90 7.72
C THR A 194 -8.63 -11.63 6.89
N SER A 195 -8.60 -10.47 7.54
CA SER A 195 -8.43 -9.20 6.84
C SER A 195 -7.03 -9.05 6.26
N GLU A 196 -6.92 -8.48 5.08
CA GLU A 196 -5.66 -8.12 4.41
C GLU A 196 -4.93 -6.94 5.10
N LEU A 197 -5.56 -6.36 6.14
CA LEU A 197 -5.06 -5.22 6.92
C LEU A 197 -4.84 -5.57 8.39
N GLN A 198 -4.96 -6.87 8.79
CA GLN A 198 -4.95 -7.28 10.18
C GLN A 198 -3.66 -6.86 10.93
N GLY A 199 -2.53 -6.78 10.25
CA GLY A 199 -1.26 -6.38 10.84
C GLY A 199 -1.22 -4.98 11.43
N ASN A 200 -2.15 -4.09 11.04
CA ASN A 200 -2.21 -2.73 11.59
C ASN A 200 -2.63 -2.69 13.07
N VAL A 201 -3.21 -3.77 13.62
CA VAL A 201 -3.51 -3.84 15.06
C VAL A 201 -2.23 -3.82 15.92
N VAL A 202 -1.07 -4.17 15.34
CA VAL A 202 0.22 -4.12 16.02
C VAL A 202 0.62 -2.69 16.36
N ASP A 203 0.49 -1.77 15.38
CA ASP A 203 0.83 -0.36 15.59
C ASP A 203 -0.23 0.38 16.43
N LEU A 204 -1.50 -0.03 16.28
CA LEU A 204 -2.61 0.54 17.03
C LEU A 204 -2.60 0.17 18.52
N CYS A 205 -2.01 -0.98 18.86
CA CYS A 205 -1.95 -1.43 20.24
C CYS A 205 -0.94 -0.59 21.04
N PRO A 206 -1.39 0.23 22.02
CA PRO A 206 -0.50 1.12 22.76
C PRO A 206 0.42 0.39 23.75
N VAL A 207 0.29 -0.94 23.82
CA VAL A 207 1.02 -1.83 24.75
C VAL A 207 1.44 -3.12 24.04
N GLY A 208 2.28 -3.92 24.65
CA GLY A 208 2.76 -5.20 24.12
C GLY A 208 1.74 -6.36 24.16
N ALA A 209 0.42 -6.07 24.12
CA ALA A 209 -0.60 -7.09 24.10
C ALA A 209 -0.79 -7.72 22.71
N LEU A 210 -0.68 -6.92 21.65
CA LEU A 210 -0.68 -7.35 20.25
C LEU A 210 0.63 -6.88 19.61
N THR A 211 1.48 -7.82 19.19
CA THR A 211 2.77 -7.54 18.59
C THR A 211 2.98 -8.36 17.32
N SER A 212 3.96 -7.98 16.50
CA SER A 212 4.30 -8.74 15.30
C SER A 212 4.86 -10.12 15.67
N LYS A 213 4.16 -11.19 15.29
CA LYS A 213 4.61 -12.57 15.57
C LYS A 213 5.91 -12.92 14.84
N PRO A 214 6.10 -12.57 13.54
CA PRO A 214 7.35 -12.83 12.84
C PRO A 214 8.55 -12.05 13.38
N PHE A 215 8.32 -10.88 13.99
CA PHE A 215 9.38 -10.04 14.59
C PHE A 215 9.64 -10.35 16.06
N ALA A 216 8.82 -11.17 16.72
CA ALA A 216 8.88 -11.42 18.16
C ALA A 216 10.29 -11.83 18.63
N PHE A 217 10.81 -11.14 19.63
CA PHE A 217 12.11 -11.37 20.29
C PHE A 217 13.36 -11.22 19.40
N THR A 218 13.25 -10.56 18.24
CA THR A 218 14.38 -10.47 17.30
C THR A 218 15.28 -9.28 17.53
N ALA A 219 14.75 -8.10 17.86
CA ALA A 219 15.50 -6.88 18.11
C ALA A 219 14.74 -5.89 18.99
N ARG A 220 15.48 -4.92 19.56
CA ARG A 220 14.90 -3.77 20.26
C ARG A 220 14.83 -2.55 19.33
N PRO A 221 13.88 -1.60 19.54
CA PRO A 221 13.69 -0.45 18.66
C PRO A 221 14.94 0.43 18.51
N TRP A 222 15.75 0.54 19.56
CA TRP A 222 16.98 1.35 19.55
C TRP A 222 18.16 0.69 18.82
N GLU A 223 18.06 -0.60 18.48
CA GLU A 223 19.07 -1.33 17.69
C GLU A 223 18.86 -1.14 16.18
N LEU A 224 17.73 -0.55 15.79
CA LEU A 224 17.28 -0.50 14.41
C LEU A 224 17.63 0.82 13.72
N GLY A 225 18.25 0.72 12.56
CA GLY A 225 18.35 1.81 11.60
C GLY A 225 17.00 2.01 10.91
N LYS A 226 16.51 3.24 10.82
CA LYS A 226 15.20 3.59 10.26
C LYS A 226 15.39 4.32 8.95
N THR A 227 14.80 3.79 7.87
CA THR A 227 14.85 4.38 6.53
C THR A 227 13.46 4.57 5.98
N GLU A 228 13.12 5.80 5.61
CA GLU A 228 11.86 6.10 4.92
C GLU A 228 11.93 5.60 3.48
N SER A 229 10.85 4.97 3.02
CA SER A 229 10.76 4.41 1.67
C SER A 229 9.29 4.36 1.20
N VAL A 230 9.08 3.71 0.07
CA VAL A 230 7.78 3.53 -0.56
C VAL A 230 7.52 2.04 -0.74
N ASP A 231 6.28 1.63 -0.51
CA ASP A 231 5.81 0.28 -0.77
C ASP A 231 5.65 0.02 -2.26
N VAL A 232 6.09 -1.15 -2.70
CA VAL A 232 6.00 -1.59 -4.10
C VAL A 232 5.21 -2.90 -4.27
N MET A 233 4.53 -3.33 -3.20
CA MET A 233 3.76 -4.58 -3.21
C MET A 233 2.41 -4.46 -3.92
N ASP A 234 1.96 -3.24 -4.13
CA ASP A 234 0.84 -2.86 -4.99
C ASP A 234 1.14 -1.51 -5.68
N ALA A 235 0.18 -0.96 -6.39
CA ALA A 235 0.36 0.30 -7.13
C ALA A 235 -0.05 1.56 -6.34
N LEU A 236 -0.35 1.47 -5.05
CA LEU A 236 -0.72 2.64 -4.24
C LEU A 236 0.49 3.48 -3.84
N GLY A 237 1.65 2.85 -3.68
CA GLY A 237 2.83 3.54 -3.21
C GLY A 237 2.69 4.03 -1.77
N SER A 238 2.20 3.19 -0.87
CA SER A 238 2.04 3.51 0.55
C SER A 238 3.36 3.96 1.15
N ALA A 239 3.33 5.00 1.96
CA ALA A 239 4.51 5.50 2.67
C ALA A 239 4.91 4.51 3.77
N ILE A 240 6.14 4.01 3.71
CA ILE A 240 6.66 3.02 4.66
C ILE A 240 7.98 3.47 5.28
N ARG A 241 8.30 2.85 6.41
CA ARG A 241 9.61 2.88 7.05
C ARG A 241 10.15 1.46 7.09
N VAL A 242 11.35 1.28 6.57
CA VAL A 242 12.08 0.01 6.62
C VAL A 242 13.06 0.07 7.78
N ASP A 243 12.90 -0.81 8.76
CA ASP A 243 13.76 -0.91 9.93
C ASP A 243 14.78 -2.05 9.71
N THR A 244 16.06 -1.72 9.83
CA THR A 244 17.18 -2.65 9.56
C THR A 244 18.09 -2.81 10.78
N ARG A 245 18.72 -3.99 10.90
CA ARG A 245 19.85 -4.21 11.82
C ARG A 245 21.05 -4.72 10.99
N GLY A 246 22.07 -3.90 10.89
CA GLY A 246 23.18 -4.18 9.99
C GLY A 246 22.73 -4.20 8.53
N ARG A 247 22.76 -5.36 7.89
CA ARG A 247 22.36 -5.56 6.48
C ARG A 247 20.95 -6.12 6.33
N GLU A 248 20.34 -6.55 7.41
CA GLU A 248 19.06 -7.25 7.35
C GLU A 248 17.88 -6.32 7.58
N VAL A 249 16.85 -6.46 6.76
CA VAL A 249 15.53 -5.90 7.04
C VAL A 249 14.89 -6.72 8.16
N MET A 250 14.48 -6.04 9.23
CA MET A 250 13.91 -6.64 10.42
C MET A 250 12.40 -6.50 10.46
N ARG A 251 11.88 -5.36 9.99
CA ARG A 251 10.44 -5.10 9.88
C ARG A 251 10.16 -3.94 8.92
N VAL A 252 8.91 -3.88 8.45
CA VAL A 252 8.37 -2.76 7.68
C VAL A 252 7.21 -2.17 8.46
N MET A 253 7.20 -0.86 8.63
CA MET A 253 6.21 -0.09 9.39
C MET A 253 5.53 0.93 8.48
N PRO A 254 4.26 1.31 8.73
CA PRO A 254 3.66 2.42 8.03
C PRO A 254 4.30 3.74 8.45
N ARG A 255 4.24 4.71 7.56
CA ARG A 255 4.50 6.11 7.81
C ARG A 255 3.24 6.90 7.47
N VAL A 256 2.90 7.89 8.29
CA VAL A 256 1.70 8.72 8.07
C VAL A 256 1.81 9.46 6.73
N ASN A 257 0.80 9.27 5.89
CA ASN A 257 0.59 10.02 4.66
C ASN A 257 -0.91 10.12 4.36
N ASP A 258 -1.49 11.26 4.70
CA ASP A 258 -2.94 11.49 4.61
C ASP A 258 -3.47 11.35 3.18
N SER A 259 -2.68 11.73 2.19
CA SER A 259 -3.08 11.68 0.79
C SER A 259 -3.10 10.25 0.21
N ILE A 260 -2.32 9.31 0.76
CA ILE A 260 -2.18 7.96 0.20
C ILE A 260 -2.76 6.91 1.15
N ASN A 261 -2.03 6.57 2.20
CA ASN A 261 -2.31 5.43 3.05
C ASN A 261 -2.79 5.78 4.46
N GLU A 262 -2.93 7.07 4.78
CA GLU A 262 -3.16 7.50 6.17
C GLU A 262 -2.08 6.91 7.11
N GLU A 263 -2.45 5.94 7.94
CA GLU A 263 -1.57 5.25 8.88
C GLU A 263 -1.51 3.74 8.63
N TRP A 264 -2.11 3.28 7.50
CA TRP A 264 -2.32 1.87 7.22
C TRP A 264 -1.39 1.35 6.14
N ILE A 265 -0.95 0.10 6.28
CA ILE A 265 -0.33 -0.66 5.20
C ILE A 265 -0.93 -2.06 5.13
N SER A 266 -0.83 -2.69 3.98
CA SER A 266 -1.30 -4.06 3.79
C SER A 266 -0.43 -5.06 4.55
N ASP A 267 -0.98 -6.21 4.88
CA ASP A 267 -0.23 -7.29 5.54
C ASP A 267 0.94 -7.76 4.68
N LYS A 268 0.75 -7.79 3.38
CA LYS A 268 1.80 -8.09 2.41
C LYS A 268 2.96 -7.08 2.52
N SER A 269 2.68 -5.79 2.48
CA SER A 269 3.69 -4.73 2.66
C SER A 269 4.45 -4.86 3.98
N ARG A 270 3.72 -5.21 5.06
CA ARG A 270 4.27 -5.28 6.42
C ARG A 270 5.14 -6.50 6.68
N PHE A 271 4.76 -7.68 6.18
CA PHE A 271 5.35 -8.96 6.62
C PHE A 271 6.17 -9.69 5.56
N ILE A 272 6.29 -9.16 4.35
CA ILE A 272 7.02 -9.77 3.23
C ILE A 272 8.55 -9.87 3.48
N TRP A 273 9.08 -9.19 4.48
CA TRP A 273 10.51 -8.98 4.69
C TRP A 273 11.32 -10.28 4.92
N ASP A 274 10.70 -11.36 5.38
CA ASP A 274 11.36 -12.66 5.46
C ASP A 274 11.70 -13.21 4.08
N GLY A 275 10.88 -12.91 3.06
CA GLY A 275 11.16 -13.22 1.66
C GLY A 275 12.40 -12.53 1.11
N LEU A 276 12.80 -11.38 1.67
CA LEU A 276 14.06 -10.71 1.30
C LEU A 276 15.31 -11.49 1.71
N LYS A 277 15.19 -12.55 2.50
CA LYS A 277 16.29 -13.39 2.97
C LYS A 277 16.37 -14.74 2.25
N THR A 278 15.34 -15.13 1.53
CA THR A 278 15.18 -16.45 0.92
C THR A 278 15.17 -16.36 -0.60
N GLN A 279 15.60 -17.44 -1.27
CA GLN A 279 15.65 -17.56 -2.74
C GLN A 279 16.39 -16.40 -3.45
N ARG A 280 17.35 -15.78 -2.79
CA ARG A 280 18.09 -14.63 -3.30
C ARG A 280 19.13 -15.04 -4.34
N LEU A 281 19.19 -14.28 -5.42
CA LEU A 281 20.23 -14.38 -6.42
C LEU A 281 21.45 -13.57 -5.95
N ASP A 282 22.56 -14.24 -5.69
CA ASP A 282 23.76 -13.67 -5.06
C ASP A 282 24.94 -13.52 -6.00
N ARG A 283 24.92 -14.18 -7.16
CA ARG A 283 25.97 -14.16 -8.20
C ARG A 283 25.39 -14.43 -9.57
N PRO A 284 26.11 -14.14 -10.68
CA PRO A 284 25.68 -14.54 -12.02
C PRO A 284 25.58 -16.05 -12.19
N TYR A 285 24.66 -16.47 -13.05
CA TYR A 285 24.51 -17.86 -13.48
C TYR A 285 24.40 -17.93 -14.99
N VAL A 286 24.94 -18.99 -15.57
CA VAL A 286 24.83 -19.32 -17.01
C VAL A 286 24.34 -20.76 -17.15
N ARG A 287 23.38 -20.96 -18.06
CA ARG A 287 22.85 -22.31 -18.35
C ARG A 287 23.83 -23.09 -19.23
N ARG A 288 24.44 -24.13 -18.67
CA ARG A 288 25.35 -25.05 -19.36
C ARG A 288 24.80 -26.47 -19.26
N ASN A 289 24.67 -27.16 -20.39
CA ASN A 289 24.10 -28.51 -20.45
C ASN A 289 22.71 -28.62 -19.77
N GLY A 290 21.85 -27.64 -19.99
CA GLY A 290 20.49 -27.60 -19.44
C GLY A 290 20.36 -27.19 -17.96
N ARG A 291 21.47 -26.93 -17.25
CA ARG A 291 21.51 -26.57 -15.83
C ARG A 291 22.12 -25.19 -15.61
N LEU A 292 21.53 -24.39 -14.78
CA LEU A 292 22.11 -23.13 -14.31
C LEU A 292 23.34 -23.44 -13.43
N GLN A 293 24.46 -22.84 -13.77
CA GLN A 293 25.74 -22.97 -13.06
C GLN A 293 26.25 -21.60 -12.66
N PRO A 294 26.86 -21.46 -11.47
CA PRO A 294 27.52 -20.22 -11.08
C PRO A 294 28.52 -19.78 -12.14
N ALA A 295 28.55 -18.49 -12.41
CA ALA A 295 29.48 -17.88 -13.37
C ALA A 295 30.01 -16.56 -12.80
N THR A 296 31.06 -16.06 -13.41
CA THR A 296 31.55 -14.71 -13.15
C THR A 296 30.82 -13.69 -14.01
N TRP A 297 30.83 -12.41 -13.62
CA TRP A 297 30.26 -11.32 -14.42
C TRP A 297 30.81 -11.27 -15.85
N PRO A 298 32.15 -11.39 -16.09
CA PRO A 298 32.69 -11.45 -17.46
C PRO A 298 32.16 -12.63 -18.29
N GLU A 299 32.03 -13.84 -17.72
CA GLU A 299 31.46 -14.99 -18.41
C GLU A 299 30.00 -14.76 -18.80
N ALA A 300 29.17 -14.29 -17.87
CA ALA A 300 27.76 -13.98 -18.14
C ALA A 300 27.59 -12.89 -19.22
N PHE A 301 28.38 -11.83 -19.16
CA PHE A 301 28.35 -10.77 -20.17
C PHE A 301 28.90 -11.25 -21.55
N ALA A 302 29.86 -12.18 -21.59
CA ALA A 302 30.35 -12.73 -22.83
C ALA A 302 29.29 -13.56 -23.57
N GLU A 303 28.49 -14.35 -22.84
CA GLU A 303 27.36 -15.10 -23.43
C GLU A 303 26.31 -14.13 -24.04
N ILE A 304 25.97 -13.08 -23.30
CA ILE A 304 25.03 -12.05 -23.80
C ILE A 304 25.59 -11.36 -25.04
N LYS A 305 26.88 -10.95 -25.00
CA LYS A 305 27.53 -10.30 -26.14
C LYS A 305 27.53 -11.20 -27.39
N THR A 306 27.81 -12.48 -27.22
CA THR A 306 27.81 -13.45 -28.33
C THR A 306 26.42 -13.51 -28.98
N ALA A 307 25.36 -13.65 -28.19
CA ALA A 307 24.01 -13.74 -28.71
C ALA A 307 23.54 -12.42 -29.36
N VAL A 308 23.80 -11.29 -28.71
CA VAL A 308 23.44 -9.95 -29.25
C VAL A 308 24.19 -9.66 -30.56
N SER A 309 25.45 -10.04 -30.65
CA SER A 309 26.25 -9.84 -31.88
C SER A 309 25.84 -10.77 -33.05
N ALA A 310 25.15 -11.86 -32.74
CA ALA A 310 24.69 -12.84 -33.74
C ALA A 310 23.29 -12.52 -34.30
N THR A 311 22.63 -11.43 -33.81
CA THR A 311 21.28 -11.04 -34.23
C THR A 311 21.21 -9.53 -34.53
N ASN A 312 20.07 -9.08 -35.00
CA ASN A 312 19.81 -7.64 -35.22
C ASN A 312 18.87 -7.07 -34.16
N GLY A 313 18.84 -5.74 -34.02
CA GLY A 313 18.05 -5.07 -33.00
C GLY A 313 16.55 -5.42 -32.99
N SER A 314 15.96 -5.68 -34.17
CA SER A 314 14.54 -6.04 -34.26
C SER A 314 14.20 -7.42 -33.68
N LYS A 315 15.20 -8.23 -33.34
CA LYS A 315 15.09 -9.55 -32.70
C LYS A 315 15.57 -9.55 -31.24
N ILE A 316 15.79 -8.37 -30.68
CA ILE A 316 16.13 -8.18 -29.27
C ILE A 316 14.90 -7.52 -28.60
N GLY A 317 14.44 -8.07 -27.48
CA GLY A 317 13.29 -7.51 -26.74
C GLY A 317 13.53 -7.48 -25.26
N ALA A 318 12.70 -6.72 -24.53
CA ALA A 318 12.69 -6.70 -23.07
C ALA A 318 11.30 -6.53 -22.48
N VAL A 319 11.06 -7.24 -21.36
CA VAL A 319 9.87 -7.09 -20.55
C VAL A 319 10.28 -6.67 -19.14
N ALA A 320 9.64 -5.59 -18.63
CA ALA A 320 9.80 -5.15 -17.25
C ALA A 320 8.69 -5.74 -16.37
N GLY A 321 9.08 -6.24 -15.21
CA GLY A 321 8.19 -6.80 -14.19
C GLY A 321 7.60 -5.74 -13.25
N ASP A 322 6.75 -6.19 -12.35
CA ASP A 322 5.88 -5.34 -11.54
C ASP A 322 6.61 -4.49 -10.49
N LEU A 323 7.84 -4.88 -10.10
CA LEU A 323 8.62 -4.20 -9.07
C LEU A 323 9.73 -3.30 -9.62
N ALA A 324 9.90 -3.22 -10.95
CA ALA A 324 10.96 -2.45 -11.59
C ALA A 324 10.82 -0.95 -11.32
N SER A 325 11.93 -0.26 -11.01
CA SER A 325 11.97 1.18 -10.85
C SER A 325 12.09 1.91 -12.20
N VAL A 326 11.77 3.20 -12.20
CA VAL A 326 11.87 4.05 -13.40
C VAL A 326 13.31 4.08 -13.94
N GLU A 327 14.31 4.17 -13.06
CA GLU A 327 15.72 4.22 -13.43
C GLU A 327 16.18 2.97 -14.17
N GLU A 328 15.73 1.80 -13.74
CA GLU A 328 16.08 0.51 -14.37
C GLU A 328 15.45 0.40 -15.75
N MET A 329 14.16 0.71 -15.84
CA MET A 329 13.44 0.71 -17.11
C MET A 329 14.04 1.73 -18.10
N TYR A 330 14.41 2.92 -17.62
CA TYR A 330 15.08 3.93 -18.43
C TYR A 330 16.42 3.42 -18.95
N ALA A 331 17.27 2.87 -18.08
CA ALA A 331 18.59 2.34 -18.50
C ALA A 331 18.46 1.19 -19.51
N LEU A 332 17.47 0.30 -19.31
CA LEU A 332 17.24 -0.81 -20.25
C LEU A 332 16.69 -0.30 -21.60
N LYS A 333 15.76 0.67 -21.58
CA LYS A 333 15.22 1.31 -22.80
C LYS A 333 16.32 1.97 -23.63
N GLU A 334 17.19 2.76 -22.97
CA GLU A 334 18.32 3.42 -23.65
C GLU A 334 19.28 2.39 -24.27
N LEU A 335 19.59 1.30 -23.54
CA LEU A 335 20.43 0.22 -24.06
C LEU A 335 19.81 -0.43 -25.29
N LEU A 336 18.54 -0.83 -25.22
CA LEU A 336 17.84 -1.48 -26.33
C LEU A 336 17.72 -0.58 -27.54
N THR A 337 17.39 0.69 -27.33
CA THR A 337 17.33 1.71 -28.39
C THR A 337 18.70 1.85 -29.08
N SER A 338 19.80 1.84 -28.31
CA SER A 338 21.16 1.91 -28.86
C SER A 338 21.54 0.66 -29.69
N LEU A 339 20.91 -0.48 -29.40
CA LEU A 339 21.04 -1.73 -30.16
C LEU A 339 20.10 -1.80 -31.37
N GLY A 340 19.23 -0.79 -31.56
CA GLY A 340 18.28 -0.73 -32.66
C GLY A 340 16.99 -1.51 -32.41
N SER A 341 16.66 -1.82 -31.15
CA SER A 341 15.40 -2.45 -30.77
C SER A 341 14.32 -1.39 -30.47
N THR A 342 13.09 -1.72 -30.84
CA THR A 342 11.85 -1.00 -30.48
C THR A 342 10.88 -1.91 -29.69
N SER A 343 11.33 -3.12 -29.32
CA SER A 343 10.53 -4.13 -28.61
C SER A 343 10.88 -4.13 -27.13
N TYR A 344 10.17 -3.31 -26.35
CA TYR A 344 10.22 -3.29 -24.88
C TYR A 344 8.82 -2.99 -24.35
N ASP A 345 8.42 -3.64 -23.27
CA ASP A 345 7.06 -3.51 -22.73
C ASP A 345 7.05 -3.66 -21.20
N CYS A 346 6.39 -2.73 -20.50
CA CYS A 346 6.13 -2.81 -19.06
C CYS A 346 4.79 -3.49 -18.74
N ARG A 347 4.03 -3.90 -19.75
CA ARG A 347 2.71 -4.49 -19.63
C ARG A 347 2.81 -6.01 -19.76
N GLN A 348 3.51 -6.66 -18.81
CA GLN A 348 3.71 -8.11 -18.82
C GLN A 348 2.39 -8.89 -18.75
N ASP A 349 1.34 -8.31 -18.17
CA ASP A 349 -0.02 -8.85 -18.08
C ASP A 349 -0.88 -8.62 -19.34
N GLY A 350 -0.35 -7.91 -20.35
CA GLY A 350 -1.04 -7.62 -21.59
C GLY A 350 -2.10 -6.52 -21.50
N THR A 351 -2.08 -5.69 -20.43
CA THR A 351 -3.04 -4.58 -20.30
C THR A 351 -3.06 -3.67 -21.54
N ALA A 352 -4.26 -3.23 -21.94
CA ALA A 352 -4.49 -2.46 -23.16
C ALA A 352 -4.26 -0.95 -23.02
N LEU A 353 -3.41 -0.53 -22.08
CA LEU A 353 -3.08 0.87 -21.84
C LEU A 353 -2.01 1.36 -22.83
N ASP A 354 -2.25 2.53 -23.42
CA ASP A 354 -1.35 3.15 -24.40
C ASP A 354 -1.03 4.59 -23.99
N PRO A 355 0.22 4.91 -23.63
CA PRO A 355 0.61 6.26 -23.23
C PRO A 355 0.46 7.31 -24.34
N ALA A 356 0.38 6.90 -25.61
CA ALA A 356 0.11 7.82 -26.73
C ALA A 356 -1.30 8.44 -26.67
N LEU A 357 -2.20 7.91 -25.86
CA LEU A 357 -3.56 8.44 -25.65
C LEU A 357 -3.61 9.56 -24.61
N GLY A 358 -2.51 9.84 -23.95
CA GLY A 358 -2.39 10.83 -22.89
C GLY A 358 -2.44 10.22 -21.49
N ARG A 359 -1.80 10.90 -20.54
CA ARG A 359 -1.57 10.42 -19.18
C ARG A 359 -2.87 10.20 -18.39
N SER A 360 -3.87 11.05 -18.60
CA SER A 360 -5.17 10.97 -17.93
C SER A 360 -5.94 9.68 -18.26
N THR A 361 -5.57 8.98 -19.34
CA THR A 361 -6.24 7.74 -19.75
C THR A 361 -5.80 6.51 -18.97
N TYR A 362 -4.73 6.63 -18.15
CA TYR A 362 -4.18 5.48 -17.41
C TYR A 362 -3.83 5.75 -15.93
N ILE A 363 -4.25 6.89 -15.38
CA ILE A 363 -4.08 7.18 -13.94
C ILE A 363 -5.42 7.29 -13.22
N LEU A 364 -5.41 7.30 -11.89
CA LEU A 364 -6.56 7.65 -11.05
C LEU A 364 -6.63 9.17 -10.89
N ASN A 365 -7.37 9.83 -11.79
CA ASN A 365 -7.40 11.28 -11.87
C ASN A 365 -8.04 11.98 -10.67
N SER A 366 -8.96 11.30 -9.95
CA SER A 366 -9.59 11.83 -8.73
C SER A 366 -8.64 11.95 -7.56
N THR A 367 -7.45 11.38 -7.64
CA THR A 367 -6.53 11.07 -6.55
C THR A 367 -7.06 10.01 -5.57
N ILE A 368 -6.16 9.44 -4.76
CA ILE A 368 -6.55 8.47 -3.71
C ILE A 368 -7.34 9.19 -2.61
N GLU A 369 -6.91 10.38 -2.21
CA GLU A 369 -7.62 11.20 -1.23
C GLU A 369 -9.00 11.65 -1.75
N GLY A 370 -9.10 12.01 -3.02
CA GLY A 370 -10.34 12.47 -3.65
C GLY A 370 -11.46 11.42 -3.69
N ILE A 371 -11.16 10.14 -3.44
CA ILE A 371 -12.20 9.11 -3.23
C ILE A 371 -13.15 9.51 -2.09
N GLU A 372 -12.66 10.23 -1.08
CA GLU A 372 -13.49 10.69 0.06
C GLU A 372 -14.46 11.81 -0.31
N ASP A 373 -14.21 12.50 -1.41
CA ASP A 373 -15.05 13.58 -1.94
C ASP A 373 -16.13 13.08 -2.91
N ALA A 374 -16.01 11.85 -3.41
CA ALA A 374 -16.94 11.31 -4.39
C ALA A 374 -18.34 11.07 -3.81
N ASP A 375 -19.38 11.26 -4.64
CA ASP A 375 -20.79 11.09 -4.27
C ASP A 375 -21.40 9.77 -4.76
N ALA A 376 -20.80 9.15 -5.79
CA ALA A 376 -21.15 7.83 -6.28
C ALA A 376 -19.90 7.13 -6.82
N LEU A 377 -19.84 5.81 -6.74
CA LEU A 377 -18.71 5.01 -7.20
C LEU A 377 -19.18 3.85 -8.10
N LEU A 378 -18.52 3.68 -9.23
CA LEU A 378 -18.64 2.50 -10.07
C LEU A 378 -17.28 1.79 -10.19
N LEU A 379 -17.22 0.53 -9.80
CA LEU A 379 -16.06 -0.35 -9.94
C LEU A 379 -16.26 -1.29 -11.13
N ILE A 380 -15.31 -1.33 -12.05
CA ILE A 380 -15.40 -2.14 -13.28
C ILE A 380 -14.16 -3.04 -13.40
N GLY A 381 -14.38 -4.36 -13.34
CA GLY A 381 -13.30 -5.34 -13.52
C GLY A 381 -12.14 -5.19 -12.52
N CYS A 382 -12.43 -4.77 -11.29
CA CYS A 382 -11.45 -4.68 -10.21
C CYS A 382 -12.02 -5.22 -8.89
N ASN A 383 -11.12 -5.72 -8.06
CA ASN A 383 -11.39 -6.08 -6.68
C ASN A 383 -10.42 -5.28 -5.78
N PRO A 384 -10.77 -4.05 -5.38
CA PRO A 384 -9.87 -3.19 -4.62
C PRO A 384 -9.42 -3.81 -3.29
N ARG A 385 -10.17 -4.74 -2.71
CA ARG A 385 -9.77 -5.44 -1.50
C ARG A 385 -8.48 -6.26 -1.71
N LEU A 386 -8.34 -6.94 -2.86
CA LEU A 386 -7.18 -7.78 -3.19
C LEU A 386 -6.10 -7.02 -3.98
N GLU A 387 -6.51 -6.02 -4.76
CA GLU A 387 -5.61 -5.27 -5.65
C GLU A 387 -4.97 -4.06 -4.95
N ALA A 388 -5.68 -3.44 -3.98
CA ALA A 388 -5.28 -2.22 -3.30
C ALA A 388 -5.98 -2.10 -1.92
N ALA A 389 -5.62 -2.98 -0.98
CA ALA A 389 -6.34 -3.15 0.28
C ALA A 389 -6.50 -1.84 1.09
N VAL A 390 -5.50 -0.97 1.09
CA VAL A 390 -5.56 0.33 1.78
C VAL A 390 -6.52 1.29 1.09
N MET A 391 -6.58 1.29 -0.26
CA MET A 391 -7.58 2.07 -1.00
C MET A 391 -9.00 1.54 -0.72
N ASN A 392 -9.17 0.23 -0.60
CA ASN A 392 -10.45 -0.37 -0.23
C ASN A 392 -10.93 0.11 1.15
N ALA A 393 -10.02 0.25 2.12
CA ALA A 393 -10.34 0.84 3.43
C ALA A 393 -10.78 2.30 3.30
N ARG A 394 -10.18 3.08 2.39
CA ARG A 394 -10.58 4.48 2.12
C ARG A 394 -11.96 4.56 1.45
N ILE A 395 -12.26 3.69 0.49
CA ILE A 395 -13.62 3.56 -0.08
C ILE A 395 -14.63 3.24 1.03
N ARG A 396 -14.30 2.29 1.91
CA ARG A 396 -15.13 1.95 3.07
C ARG A 396 -15.31 3.14 4.01
N LYS A 397 -14.28 3.92 4.29
CA LYS A 397 -14.34 5.14 5.10
C LYS A 397 -15.35 6.13 4.51
N ARG A 398 -15.36 6.34 3.19
CA ARG A 398 -16.34 7.18 2.51
C ARG A 398 -17.75 6.58 2.59
N TRP A 399 -17.90 5.28 2.34
CA TRP A 399 -19.19 4.57 2.41
C TRP A 399 -19.82 4.68 3.81
N ARG A 400 -19.05 4.57 4.87
CA ARG A 400 -19.56 4.70 6.27
C ARG A 400 -20.15 6.07 6.59
N ARG A 401 -19.78 7.12 5.88
CA ARG A 401 -20.40 8.45 6.03
C ARG A 401 -21.83 8.51 5.48
N GLY A 402 -22.25 7.50 4.74
CA GLY A 402 -23.56 7.41 4.09
C GLY A 402 -23.68 8.23 2.81
N GLY A 403 -24.80 8.07 2.10
CA GLY A 403 -25.07 8.80 0.86
C GLY A 403 -24.06 8.54 -0.26
N PHE A 404 -23.54 7.30 -0.36
CA PHE A 404 -22.51 6.93 -1.32
C PHE A 404 -22.88 5.59 -2.00
N PRO A 405 -23.72 5.62 -3.04
CA PRO A 405 -24.04 4.43 -3.80
C PRO A 405 -22.80 3.89 -4.51
N ILE A 406 -22.59 2.58 -4.39
CA ILE A 406 -21.49 1.87 -5.05
C ILE A 406 -22.09 0.81 -5.99
N GLY A 407 -21.68 0.81 -7.26
CA GLY A 407 -22.01 -0.20 -8.25
C GLY A 407 -20.78 -1.04 -8.62
N VAL A 408 -20.97 -2.32 -8.88
CA VAL A 408 -19.90 -3.23 -9.29
C VAL A 408 -20.28 -3.96 -10.57
N ILE A 409 -19.40 -3.93 -11.58
CA ILE A 409 -19.44 -4.77 -12.78
C ILE A 409 -18.19 -5.64 -12.78
N GLY A 410 -18.34 -6.95 -12.62
CA GLY A 410 -17.23 -7.90 -12.54
C GLY A 410 -17.52 -9.06 -11.61
N GLU A 411 -16.54 -9.49 -10.83
CA GLU A 411 -16.73 -10.54 -9.84
C GLU A 411 -17.61 -10.03 -8.67
N ASN A 412 -18.55 -10.85 -8.22
CA ASN A 412 -19.34 -10.57 -7.03
C ASN A 412 -18.52 -10.97 -5.79
N ALA A 413 -17.71 -10.05 -5.30
CA ALA A 413 -16.76 -10.26 -4.22
C ALA A 413 -17.20 -9.58 -2.92
N ASP A 414 -16.77 -10.10 -1.77
CA ASP A 414 -16.92 -9.42 -0.49
C ASP A 414 -15.90 -8.26 -0.39
N LEU A 415 -16.37 -7.04 -0.61
CA LEU A 415 -15.54 -5.81 -0.53
C LEU A 415 -15.55 -5.16 0.86
N ARG A 416 -16.23 -5.76 1.83
CA ARG A 416 -16.38 -5.27 3.21
C ARG A 416 -17.23 -4.00 3.35
N TYR A 417 -18.07 -3.70 2.34
CA TYR A 417 -19.11 -2.68 2.33
C TYR A 417 -20.22 -3.07 1.37
N ASP A 418 -21.42 -2.52 1.56
CA ASP A 418 -22.55 -2.81 0.69
C ASP A 418 -22.41 -2.12 -0.66
N TYR A 419 -22.80 -2.81 -1.71
CA TYR A 419 -22.82 -2.31 -3.07
C TYR A 419 -23.94 -2.95 -3.89
N SER A 420 -24.30 -2.33 -4.99
CA SER A 420 -25.21 -2.89 -6.01
C SER A 420 -24.40 -3.71 -7.00
N TYR A 421 -24.58 -5.02 -7.02
CA TYR A 421 -24.01 -5.86 -8.06
C TYR A 421 -24.81 -5.69 -9.35
N LEU A 422 -24.18 -5.12 -10.39
CA LEU A 422 -24.86 -4.78 -11.65
C LEU A 422 -24.80 -5.92 -12.68
N GLY A 423 -23.73 -6.73 -12.64
CA GLY A 423 -23.52 -7.86 -13.53
C GLY A 423 -22.05 -8.19 -13.76
N ALA A 424 -21.77 -9.23 -14.55
CA ALA A 424 -20.45 -9.83 -14.61
C ALA A 424 -19.49 -9.18 -15.63
N GLY A 425 -19.97 -8.47 -16.65
CA GLY A 425 -19.06 -8.08 -17.74
C GLY A 425 -19.62 -7.09 -18.76
N THR A 426 -19.18 -7.26 -20.00
CA THR A 426 -19.39 -6.33 -21.11
C THR A 426 -20.84 -6.05 -21.49
N ASP A 427 -21.75 -7.01 -21.33
CA ASP A 427 -23.18 -6.81 -21.59
C ASP A 427 -23.76 -5.78 -20.62
N THR A 428 -23.46 -5.94 -19.34
CA THR A 428 -23.86 -5.01 -18.28
C THR A 428 -23.29 -3.63 -18.52
N LEU A 429 -22.01 -3.53 -18.92
CA LEU A 429 -21.39 -2.26 -19.26
C LEU A 429 -22.09 -1.59 -20.44
N SER A 430 -22.42 -2.36 -21.48
CA SER A 430 -23.15 -1.86 -22.66
C SER A 430 -24.53 -1.34 -22.31
N ASP A 431 -25.27 -2.06 -21.45
CA ASP A 431 -26.59 -1.63 -21.00
C ASP A 431 -26.51 -0.37 -20.11
N LEU A 432 -25.46 -0.27 -19.29
CA LEU A 432 -25.22 0.93 -18.47
C LEU A 432 -24.91 2.15 -19.37
N VAL A 433 -24.01 2.01 -20.34
CA VAL A 433 -23.69 3.08 -21.31
C VAL A 433 -24.92 3.51 -22.11
N ALA A 434 -25.81 2.57 -22.44
CA ALA A 434 -27.07 2.85 -23.13
C ALA A 434 -28.15 3.47 -22.23
N GLY A 435 -27.87 3.71 -20.93
CA GLY A 435 -28.83 4.25 -19.96
C GLY A 435 -29.98 3.31 -19.60
N LYS A 436 -29.84 2.01 -19.84
CA LYS A 436 -30.86 1.02 -19.51
C LYS A 436 -30.81 0.50 -18.07
N ASN A 437 -29.72 0.75 -17.38
CA ASN A 437 -29.52 0.36 -15.98
C ASN A 437 -29.76 1.57 -15.06
N SER A 438 -30.54 1.39 -13.99
CA SER A 438 -30.88 2.45 -13.03
C SER A 438 -29.68 3.07 -12.33
N PHE A 439 -28.55 2.40 -12.27
CA PHE A 439 -27.31 2.95 -11.69
C PHE A 439 -26.72 4.08 -12.54
N PHE A 440 -27.08 4.16 -13.83
CA PHE A 440 -26.71 5.29 -14.68
C PHE A 440 -27.26 6.62 -14.12
N ASP A 441 -28.51 6.63 -13.65
CA ASP A 441 -29.12 7.82 -13.08
C ASP A 441 -28.43 8.23 -11.75
N ALA A 442 -28.01 7.24 -10.95
CA ALA A 442 -27.26 7.51 -9.72
C ALA A 442 -25.91 8.18 -10.02
N LEU A 443 -25.18 7.73 -11.04
CA LEU A 443 -23.94 8.37 -11.48
C LEU A 443 -24.19 9.77 -12.06
N LYS A 444 -25.22 9.92 -12.89
CA LYS A 444 -25.52 11.18 -13.59
C LYS A 444 -26.02 12.29 -12.65
N THR A 445 -26.67 11.93 -11.57
CA THR A 445 -27.18 12.89 -10.56
C THR A 445 -26.14 13.24 -9.49
N ALA A 446 -25.06 12.44 -9.36
CA ALA A 446 -23.96 12.73 -8.46
C ALA A 446 -23.21 14.00 -8.90
N ALA A 447 -22.82 14.83 -7.94
CA ALA A 447 -22.01 16.01 -8.20
C ALA A 447 -20.54 15.64 -8.52
N LYS A 448 -20.06 14.56 -7.91
CA LYS A 448 -18.69 14.03 -8.07
C LYS A 448 -18.72 12.50 -8.31
N PRO A 449 -19.26 12.05 -9.47
CA PRO A 449 -19.25 10.61 -9.77
C PRO A 449 -17.82 10.11 -10.03
N LEU A 450 -17.49 8.93 -9.49
CA LEU A 450 -16.20 8.27 -9.62
C LEU A 450 -16.35 6.93 -10.31
N ILE A 451 -15.57 6.67 -11.35
CA ILE A 451 -15.56 5.42 -12.10
C ILE A 451 -14.14 4.88 -12.11
N ILE A 452 -13.93 3.70 -11.53
CA ILE A 452 -12.62 3.04 -11.48
C ILE A 452 -12.67 1.76 -12.31
N ILE A 453 -11.80 1.68 -13.32
CA ILE A 453 -11.60 0.47 -14.10
C ILE A 453 -10.30 -0.23 -13.68
N GLY A 454 -10.35 -1.54 -13.51
CA GLY A 454 -9.19 -2.35 -13.11
C GLY A 454 -8.66 -3.28 -14.19
N GLN A 455 -7.59 -3.99 -13.83
CA GLN A 455 -6.87 -4.82 -14.77
C GLN A 455 -7.69 -6.04 -15.24
N GLY A 456 -8.68 -6.50 -14.47
CA GLY A 456 -9.58 -7.56 -14.91
C GLY A 456 -10.44 -7.23 -16.14
N ALA A 457 -10.61 -5.95 -16.42
CA ALA A 457 -11.25 -5.46 -17.65
C ALA A 457 -10.23 -5.10 -18.75
N LEU A 458 -9.00 -4.74 -18.38
CA LEU A 458 -8.00 -4.17 -19.28
C LEU A 458 -7.02 -5.20 -19.87
N THR A 459 -6.78 -6.34 -19.20
CA THR A 459 -5.86 -7.39 -19.67
C THR A 459 -6.48 -8.35 -20.69
N ARG A 460 -7.68 -8.06 -21.14
CA ARG A 460 -8.42 -8.81 -22.17
C ARG A 460 -8.00 -8.40 -23.58
N GLY A 461 -8.20 -9.27 -24.54
CA GLY A 461 -7.94 -8.95 -25.97
C GLY A 461 -8.75 -7.77 -26.52
N ASP A 462 -9.91 -7.48 -25.91
CA ASP A 462 -10.79 -6.34 -26.22
C ASP A 462 -10.66 -5.18 -25.20
N GLY A 463 -9.67 -5.22 -24.31
CA GLY A 463 -9.47 -4.25 -23.24
C GLY A 463 -9.43 -2.79 -23.67
N ALA A 464 -8.89 -2.50 -24.88
CA ALA A 464 -8.90 -1.15 -25.44
C ALA A 464 -10.33 -0.66 -25.78
N ALA A 465 -11.19 -1.54 -26.28
CA ALA A 465 -12.59 -1.22 -26.53
C ALA A 465 -13.37 -1.01 -25.22
N VAL A 466 -13.10 -1.85 -24.22
CA VAL A 466 -13.70 -1.70 -22.88
C VAL A 466 -13.29 -0.36 -22.25
N LEU A 467 -11.99 0.00 -22.32
CA LEU A 467 -11.48 1.28 -21.79
C LEU A 467 -12.17 2.47 -22.47
N ALA A 468 -12.32 2.43 -23.81
CA ALA A 468 -13.00 3.48 -24.57
C ALA A 468 -14.48 3.61 -24.18
N GLN A 469 -15.17 2.48 -23.94
CA GLN A 469 -16.58 2.48 -23.50
C GLN A 469 -16.74 3.03 -22.08
N VAL A 470 -15.81 2.72 -21.18
CA VAL A 470 -15.80 3.28 -19.81
C VAL A 470 -15.52 4.78 -19.83
N ALA A 471 -14.61 5.25 -20.70
CA ALA A 471 -14.39 6.69 -20.93
C ALA A 471 -15.65 7.37 -21.48
N ALA A 472 -16.36 6.74 -22.42
CA ALA A 472 -17.62 7.25 -22.96
C ALA A 472 -18.70 7.36 -21.88
N LEU A 473 -18.81 6.34 -20.98
CA LEU A 473 -19.68 6.39 -19.82
C LEU A 473 -19.32 7.56 -18.90
N ALA A 474 -18.02 7.73 -18.57
CA ALA A 474 -17.55 8.78 -17.68
C ALA A 474 -17.92 10.18 -18.22
N VAL A 475 -17.76 10.40 -19.52
CA VAL A 475 -18.17 11.65 -20.18
C VAL A 475 -19.71 11.81 -20.13
N ALA A 476 -20.48 10.76 -20.45
CA ALA A 476 -21.94 10.81 -20.49
C ALA A 476 -22.60 11.10 -19.12
N VAL A 477 -22.00 10.65 -18.03
CA VAL A 477 -22.51 10.91 -16.66
C VAL A 477 -21.93 12.18 -16.03
N GLY A 478 -21.03 12.92 -16.74
CA GLY A 478 -20.41 14.14 -16.23
C GLY A 478 -19.30 13.90 -15.20
N ALA A 479 -18.70 12.73 -15.21
CA ALA A 479 -17.56 12.41 -14.33
C ALA A 479 -16.26 13.12 -14.73
N VAL A 480 -16.17 13.67 -15.95
CA VAL A 480 -14.96 14.28 -16.51
C VAL A 480 -15.17 15.77 -16.70
N GLY A 481 -14.37 16.59 -16.05
CA GLY A 481 -14.43 18.05 -16.14
C GLY A 481 -13.20 18.72 -15.50
N GLU A 482 -13.12 20.05 -15.58
CA GLU A 482 -12.00 20.83 -15.03
C GLU A 482 -11.94 20.83 -13.51
N SER A 483 -13.13 20.88 -12.84
CA SER A 483 -13.23 20.91 -11.37
C SER A 483 -13.25 19.54 -10.71
N TRP A 484 -13.58 18.50 -11.46
CA TRP A 484 -13.63 17.12 -11.04
C TRP A 484 -13.32 16.19 -12.19
N ASN A 485 -12.39 15.28 -11.99
CA ASN A 485 -12.12 14.21 -12.93
C ASN A 485 -12.20 12.86 -12.21
N GLY A 486 -13.37 12.24 -12.30
CA GLY A 486 -13.69 10.96 -11.68
C GLY A 486 -13.42 9.74 -12.57
N PHE A 487 -12.71 9.89 -13.68
CA PHE A 487 -12.23 8.73 -14.44
C PHE A 487 -10.92 8.23 -13.83
N GLY A 488 -10.83 6.93 -13.53
CA GLY A 488 -9.65 6.36 -12.89
C GLY A 488 -9.34 4.94 -13.32
N VAL A 489 -8.05 4.63 -13.39
CA VAL A 489 -7.52 3.28 -13.61
C VAL A 489 -6.84 2.80 -12.34
N LEU A 490 -7.21 1.61 -11.87
CA LEU A 490 -6.54 0.91 -10.78
C LEU A 490 -5.48 -0.03 -11.36
N HIS A 491 -4.24 0.20 -10.95
CA HIS A 491 -3.12 -0.67 -11.28
C HIS A 491 -2.83 -1.67 -10.17
N THR A 492 -2.19 -2.78 -10.53
CA THR A 492 -1.71 -3.81 -9.60
C THR A 492 -0.20 -3.81 -9.44
N ALA A 493 0.53 -3.26 -10.43
CA ALA A 493 1.99 -3.23 -10.49
C ALA A 493 2.55 -1.84 -10.17
N ALA A 494 3.48 -1.74 -9.23
CA ALA A 494 4.15 -0.48 -8.85
C ALA A 494 4.97 0.14 -10.00
N SER A 495 5.49 -0.67 -10.92
CA SER A 495 6.27 -0.24 -12.09
C SER A 495 5.41 0.38 -13.21
N ARG A 496 4.09 0.10 -13.24
CA ARG A 496 3.26 0.29 -14.42
C ARG A 496 3.16 1.75 -14.87
N VAL A 497 2.75 2.64 -13.98
CA VAL A 497 2.56 4.05 -14.35
C VAL A 497 3.89 4.68 -14.76
N GLY A 498 4.97 4.42 -14.00
CA GLY A 498 6.32 4.87 -14.35
C GLY A 498 6.80 4.34 -15.70
N GLY A 499 6.50 3.08 -16.02
CA GLY A 499 6.80 2.49 -17.33
C GLY A 499 6.02 3.11 -18.47
N LEU A 500 4.74 3.40 -18.27
CA LEU A 500 3.91 4.13 -19.26
C LEU A 500 4.41 5.57 -19.44
N ASP A 501 4.71 6.26 -18.36
CA ASP A 501 5.27 7.63 -18.38
C ASP A 501 6.61 7.69 -19.12
N LEU A 502 7.46 6.65 -19.02
CA LEU A 502 8.69 6.50 -19.80
C LEU A 502 8.42 6.16 -21.28
N GLY A 503 7.20 5.76 -21.63
CA GLY A 503 6.93 5.11 -22.91
C GLY A 503 7.72 3.82 -23.07
N PHE A 504 7.84 3.01 -21.99
CA PHE A 504 8.41 1.66 -22.04
C PHE A 504 7.35 0.68 -22.58
N VAL A 505 6.95 0.95 -23.81
CA VAL A 505 5.96 0.21 -24.60
C VAL A 505 6.49 0.02 -26.02
N PRO A 506 6.00 -0.96 -26.80
CA PRO A 506 6.47 -1.18 -28.16
C PRO A 506 6.44 0.09 -29.02
N GLY A 507 7.59 0.43 -29.60
CA GLY A 507 7.70 1.49 -30.62
C GLY A 507 7.21 1.02 -31.98
N GLN A 508 7.41 1.84 -33.01
CA GLN A 508 6.99 1.49 -34.37
C GLN A 508 7.63 0.16 -34.86
N GLY A 509 6.79 -0.82 -35.16
CA GLY A 509 7.22 -2.17 -35.55
C GLY A 509 7.71 -3.04 -34.38
N GLY A 510 7.67 -2.52 -33.16
CA GLY A 510 8.00 -3.26 -31.94
C GLY A 510 6.94 -4.30 -31.59
N LYS A 511 7.28 -5.20 -30.69
CA LYS A 511 6.45 -6.33 -30.23
C LYS A 511 5.98 -6.12 -28.80
N THR A 512 4.75 -6.51 -28.49
CA THR A 512 4.20 -6.58 -27.13
C THR A 512 4.88 -7.67 -26.31
N ALA A 513 4.73 -7.64 -24.98
CA ALA A 513 5.28 -8.64 -24.09
C ALA A 513 4.92 -10.08 -24.53
N ALA A 514 3.66 -10.33 -24.86
CA ALA A 514 3.19 -11.65 -25.34
C ALA A 514 3.82 -12.06 -26.69
N GLU A 515 3.89 -11.13 -27.64
CA GLU A 515 4.50 -11.40 -28.96
C GLU A 515 6.02 -11.63 -28.84
N MET A 516 6.70 -10.95 -27.93
CA MET A 516 8.14 -11.11 -27.71
C MET A 516 8.53 -12.54 -27.33
N LEU A 517 7.68 -13.26 -26.62
CA LEU A 517 7.95 -14.65 -26.20
C LEU A 517 8.26 -15.58 -27.38
N SER A 518 7.59 -15.37 -28.52
CA SER A 518 7.75 -16.20 -29.71
C SER A 518 8.53 -15.55 -30.87
N ALA A 519 8.86 -14.25 -30.76
CA ALA A 519 9.39 -13.49 -31.87
C ALA A 519 10.86 -13.08 -31.71
N MET A 520 11.42 -13.13 -30.49
CA MET A 520 12.76 -12.63 -30.20
C MET A 520 13.84 -13.72 -30.24
N ASP A 521 15.05 -13.36 -30.68
CA ASP A 521 16.24 -14.19 -30.52
C ASP A 521 16.88 -13.98 -29.13
N VAL A 522 16.89 -12.73 -28.65
CA VAL A 522 17.37 -12.36 -27.31
C VAL A 522 16.26 -11.66 -26.55
N LEU A 523 15.91 -12.18 -25.37
CA LEU A 523 14.87 -11.64 -24.52
C LEU A 523 15.44 -11.27 -23.14
N PHE A 524 15.32 -10.00 -22.76
CA PHE A 524 15.64 -9.53 -21.42
C PHE A 524 14.37 -9.50 -20.55
N LEU A 525 14.46 -10.08 -19.36
CA LEU A 525 13.43 -10.07 -18.33
C LEU A 525 13.94 -9.26 -17.14
N LEU A 526 13.48 -8.02 -16.98
CA LEU A 526 13.84 -7.15 -15.87
C LEU A 526 12.86 -7.38 -14.70
N GLY A 527 13.15 -8.38 -13.86
CA GLY A 527 12.27 -8.79 -12.77
C GLY A 527 10.88 -9.24 -13.23
N ALA A 528 10.75 -9.74 -14.45
CA ALA A 528 9.47 -10.19 -15.00
C ALA A 528 9.26 -11.67 -14.71
N ASP A 529 8.49 -11.97 -13.67
CA ASP A 529 8.22 -13.30 -13.13
C ASP A 529 6.77 -13.76 -13.31
N GLU A 530 5.85 -12.87 -13.68
CA GLU A 530 4.41 -13.13 -13.82
C GLU A 530 4.01 -13.50 -15.26
N LEU A 531 4.99 -13.65 -16.14
CA LEU A 531 4.78 -14.11 -17.54
C LEU A 531 4.63 -15.62 -17.62
N ASP A 532 3.74 -16.09 -18.47
CA ASP A 532 3.76 -17.50 -18.91
C ASP A 532 4.88 -17.72 -19.94
N LEU A 533 6.02 -18.18 -19.47
CA LEU A 533 7.21 -18.43 -20.28
C LEU A 533 7.18 -19.76 -21.05
N SER A 534 6.06 -20.52 -20.99
CA SER A 534 5.92 -21.81 -21.69
C SER A 534 6.00 -21.67 -23.22
N ALA A 535 5.57 -20.53 -23.76
CA ALA A 535 5.61 -20.23 -25.19
C ALA A 535 6.95 -19.60 -25.66
N LYS A 536 7.95 -19.49 -24.78
CA LYS A 536 9.22 -18.85 -25.08
C LYS A 536 10.02 -19.64 -26.13
N THR A 537 10.43 -18.94 -27.20
CA THR A 537 11.28 -19.51 -28.28
C THR A 537 12.63 -18.79 -28.42
N ALA A 538 12.92 -17.80 -27.57
CA ALA A 538 14.16 -17.04 -27.59
C ALA A 538 15.39 -17.98 -27.47
N LYS A 539 16.44 -17.69 -28.27
CA LYS A 539 17.70 -18.42 -28.23
C LYS A 539 18.51 -18.13 -26.97
N LEU A 540 18.35 -16.90 -26.45
CA LEU A 540 18.92 -16.51 -25.18
C LEU A 540 17.90 -15.69 -24.40
N THR A 541 17.61 -16.09 -23.17
CA THR A 541 16.84 -15.33 -22.20
C THR A 541 17.75 -14.87 -21.08
N VAL A 542 17.80 -13.57 -20.85
CA VAL A 542 18.57 -12.92 -19.79
C VAL A 542 17.59 -12.44 -18.71
N TYR A 543 17.72 -12.95 -17.50
CA TYR A 543 16.97 -12.50 -16.34
C TYR A 543 17.83 -11.56 -15.50
N ILE A 544 17.32 -10.38 -15.19
CA ILE A 544 17.92 -9.39 -14.29
C ILE A 544 16.95 -9.23 -13.13
N GLY A 545 17.30 -9.70 -11.94
CA GLY A 545 16.38 -9.63 -10.79
C GLY A 545 16.99 -10.17 -9.51
N SER A 546 16.23 -10.09 -8.42
CA SER A 546 16.71 -10.32 -7.06
C SER A 546 16.43 -11.73 -6.52
N HIS A 547 15.47 -12.45 -7.10
CA HIS A 547 14.99 -13.75 -6.58
C HIS A 547 14.99 -14.85 -7.65
N GLY A 548 15.19 -16.08 -7.18
CA GLY A 548 15.14 -17.28 -8.01
C GLY A 548 13.72 -17.80 -8.18
N ASP A 549 12.92 -17.16 -9.03
CA ASP A 549 11.53 -17.52 -9.32
C ASP A 549 11.35 -17.85 -10.82
N ASN A 550 10.15 -17.75 -11.36
CA ASN A 550 9.76 -18.18 -12.70
C ASN A 550 10.69 -17.61 -13.79
N GLY A 551 10.95 -16.30 -13.78
CA GLY A 551 11.86 -15.67 -14.73
C GLY A 551 13.27 -16.24 -14.68
N ALA A 552 13.84 -16.38 -13.47
CA ALA A 552 15.16 -16.93 -13.25
C ALA A 552 15.26 -18.42 -13.66
N GLN A 553 14.23 -19.23 -13.34
CA GLN A 553 14.21 -20.65 -13.67
C GLN A 553 14.20 -20.88 -15.20
N ASN A 554 13.58 -19.98 -15.95
CA ASN A 554 13.49 -20.06 -17.40
C ASN A 554 14.59 -19.29 -18.15
N ALA A 555 15.50 -18.63 -17.44
CA ALA A 555 16.60 -17.87 -18.04
C ALA A 555 17.77 -18.77 -18.45
N ASP A 556 18.54 -18.31 -19.45
CA ASP A 556 19.83 -18.90 -19.87
C ASP A 556 20.99 -18.19 -19.16
N VAL A 557 20.86 -16.90 -18.93
CA VAL A 557 21.79 -16.08 -18.14
C VAL A 557 21.01 -15.35 -17.05
N ILE A 558 21.50 -15.41 -15.81
CA ILE A 558 20.97 -14.66 -14.68
C ILE A 558 22.00 -13.62 -14.26
N LEU A 559 21.57 -12.38 -14.16
CA LEU A 559 22.32 -11.25 -13.61
C LEU A 559 21.67 -10.84 -12.28
N PRO A 560 22.31 -11.08 -11.14
CA PRO A 560 21.72 -10.84 -9.83
C PRO A 560 21.57 -9.34 -9.55
N ALA A 561 20.38 -8.94 -9.12
CA ALA A 561 20.03 -7.57 -8.89
C ALA A 561 19.56 -7.28 -7.46
N ALA A 562 19.48 -6.01 -7.11
CA ALA A 562 19.02 -5.53 -5.82
C ALA A 562 17.49 -5.60 -5.68
N ALA A 563 16.98 -5.99 -4.52
CA ALA A 563 15.58 -5.86 -4.18
C ALA A 563 15.22 -4.38 -3.86
N TYR A 564 13.92 -4.07 -3.79
CA TYR A 564 13.44 -2.68 -3.62
C TYR A 564 13.99 -1.97 -2.36
N THR A 565 14.24 -2.70 -1.27
CA THR A 565 14.83 -2.17 -0.03
C THR A 565 16.35 -1.97 -0.11
N GLU A 566 17.00 -2.49 -1.14
CA GLU A 566 18.46 -2.52 -1.31
C GLU A 566 18.95 -1.53 -2.36
N LYS A 567 18.05 -0.77 -2.97
CA LYS A 567 18.33 0.25 -3.99
C LYS A 567 17.55 1.53 -3.72
N SER A 568 18.00 2.64 -4.29
CA SER A 568 17.20 3.85 -4.37
C SER A 568 16.56 3.92 -5.75
N GLY A 569 15.24 3.94 -5.79
CA GLY A 569 14.48 3.93 -7.04
C GLY A 569 13.30 4.88 -7.00
N THR A 570 12.86 5.31 -8.18
CA THR A 570 11.66 6.10 -8.40
C THR A 570 10.53 5.19 -8.86
N TRP A 571 9.35 5.36 -8.25
CA TRP A 571 8.10 4.73 -8.68
C TRP A 571 7.02 5.78 -8.88
N VAL A 572 6.04 5.49 -9.70
CA VAL A 572 4.87 6.35 -9.91
C VAL A 572 3.63 5.55 -9.56
N ASN A 573 2.88 6.02 -8.59
CA ASN A 573 1.72 5.30 -8.10
C ASN A 573 0.49 5.42 -9.03
N THR A 574 -0.60 4.73 -8.70
CA THR A 574 -1.82 4.68 -9.52
C THR A 574 -2.46 6.06 -9.77
N GLU A 575 -2.24 7.05 -8.88
CA GLU A 575 -2.72 8.43 -9.08
C GLU A 575 -1.74 9.33 -9.86
N GLY A 576 -0.62 8.75 -10.32
CA GLY A 576 0.39 9.48 -11.06
C GLY A 576 1.38 10.28 -10.20
N ARG A 577 1.45 10.05 -8.89
CA ARG A 577 2.41 10.67 -7.97
C ARG A 577 3.77 10.01 -8.10
N VAL A 578 4.80 10.83 -8.34
CA VAL A 578 6.18 10.38 -8.41
C VAL A 578 6.75 10.25 -7.01
N GLN A 579 7.23 9.07 -6.65
CA GLN A 579 7.70 8.78 -5.29
C GLN A 579 9.12 8.19 -5.31
N LEU A 580 9.93 8.55 -4.31
CA LEU A 580 11.30 8.08 -4.16
C LEU A 580 11.41 7.07 -3.02
N GLY A 581 11.78 5.84 -3.35
CA GLY A 581 12.20 4.84 -2.37
C GLY A 581 13.68 4.98 -2.05
N ASN A 582 14.02 5.00 -0.77
CA ASN A 582 15.38 5.07 -0.30
C ASN A 582 15.95 3.68 0.02
N ARG A 583 17.24 3.52 -0.22
CA ARG A 583 17.96 2.29 0.10
C ARG A 583 18.11 2.13 1.61
N ALA A 584 17.56 1.06 2.18
CA ALA A 584 17.66 0.70 3.59
C ALA A 584 18.74 -0.36 3.87
N GLY A 585 19.02 -1.25 2.90
CA GLY A 585 19.95 -2.36 3.04
C GLY A 585 20.93 -2.47 1.88
N PHE A 586 21.55 -3.63 1.76
CA PHE A 586 22.51 -3.93 0.69
C PHE A 586 22.20 -5.30 0.09
N ALA A 587 22.32 -5.41 -1.22
CA ALA A 587 22.16 -6.66 -1.94
C ALA A 587 23.18 -7.73 -1.48
N PRO A 588 22.81 -9.02 -1.49
CA PRO A 588 23.69 -10.10 -1.07
C PRO A 588 24.77 -10.40 -2.12
N GLY A 589 25.91 -10.91 -1.65
CA GLY A 589 26.97 -11.41 -2.51
C GLY A 589 27.48 -10.43 -3.55
N GLU A 590 27.45 -10.84 -4.80
CA GLU A 590 27.86 -10.05 -5.96
C GLU A 590 26.72 -9.29 -6.64
N ALA A 591 25.48 -9.37 -6.11
CA ALA A 591 24.34 -8.63 -6.66
C ALA A 591 24.57 -7.12 -6.65
N ARG A 592 24.05 -6.42 -7.64
CA ARG A 592 24.22 -4.97 -7.85
C ARG A 592 22.88 -4.34 -8.19
N GLU A 593 22.81 -3.01 -8.08
CA GLU A 593 21.66 -2.24 -8.59
C GLU A 593 21.53 -2.44 -10.11
N ASP A 594 20.32 -2.66 -10.58
CA ASP A 594 20.01 -3.05 -11.97
C ASP A 594 20.58 -2.07 -12.99
N TRP A 595 20.45 -0.75 -12.73
CA TRP A 595 21.04 0.28 -13.61
C TRP A 595 22.55 0.16 -13.76
N ALA A 596 23.26 -0.25 -12.71
CA ALA A 596 24.70 -0.43 -12.72
C ALA A 596 25.09 -1.70 -13.52
N VAL A 597 24.30 -2.77 -13.41
CA VAL A 597 24.44 -3.98 -14.22
C VAL A 597 24.28 -3.64 -15.71
N LEU A 598 23.21 -2.91 -16.07
CA LEU A 598 22.92 -2.48 -17.43
C LEU A 598 24.01 -1.55 -17.97
N ARG A 599 24.52 -0.64 -17.12
CA ARG A 599 25.62 0.26 -17.48
C ARG A 599 26.89 -0.51 -17.80
N ALA A 600 27.25 -1.53 -16.98
CA ALA A 600 28.42 -2.38 -17.22
C ALA A 600 28.24 -3.24 -18.49
N LEU A 601 27.06 -3.84 -18.67
CA LEU A 601 26.74 -4.61 -19.88
C LEU A 601 26.84 -3.75 -21.14
N SER A 602 26.41 -2.51 -21.08
CA SER A 602 26.48 -1.59 -22.24
C SER A 602 27.90 -1.35 -22.76
N ASP A 603 28.90 -1.32 -21.87
CA ASP A 603 30.31 -1.21 -22.26
C ASP A 603 30.78 -2.48 -23.01
N VAL A 604 30.42 -3.66 -22.49
CA VAL A 604 30.78 -4.94 -23.10
C VAL A 604 30.14 -5.09 -24.48
N LEU A 605 28.93 -4.56 -24.68
CA LEU A 605 28.22 -4.55 -25.95
C LEU A 605 28.71 -3.44 -26.92
N GLY A 606 29.64 -2.57 -26.49
CA GLY A 606 30.13 -1.45 -27.29
C GLY A 606 29.09 -0.32 -27.48
N LYS A 607 28.10 -0.25 -26.59
CA LYS A 607 26.99 0.72 -26.61
C LYS A 607 26.91 1.48 -25.29
N LYS A 608 28.03 2.02 -24.83
CA LYS A 608 28.19 2.66 -23.52
C LYS A 608 27.10 3.68 -23.24
N LEU A 609 26.33 3.44 -22.17
CA LEU A 609 25.32 4.37 -21.65
C LEU A 609 25.99 5.63 -21.05
N PRO A 610 25.40 6.84 -21.24
CA PRO A 610 26.05 8.12 -20.93
C PRO A 610 25.94 8.54 -19.46
N PHE A 611 26.09 7.60 -18.52
CA PHE A 611 26.07 7.84 -17.06
C PHE A 611 26.90 6.78 -16.34
N ASP A 612 27.64 7.20 -15.31
CA ASP A 612 28.48 6.35 -14.48
C ASP A 612 28.06 6.36 -12.98
N SER A 613 26.96 7.06 -12.66
CA SER A 613 26.36 7.09 -11.32
C SER A 613 24.83 7.26 -11.40
N LEU A 614 24.14 6.88 -10.33
CA LEU A 614 22.68 7.06 -10.22
C LEU A 614 22.28 8.54 -10.38
N GLY A 615 23.08 9.47 -9.83
CA GLY A 615 22.84 10.91 -9.99
C GLY A 615 22.92 11.37 -11.44
N GLN A 616 23.91 10.88 -12.20
CA GLN A 616 24.02 11.16 -13.64
C GLN A 616 22.87 10.54 -14.45
N LEU A 617 22.47 9.31 -14.10
CA LEU A 617 21.31 8.66 -14.71
C LEU A 617 20.06 9.51 -14.48
N ARG A 618 19.76 9.89 -13.23
CA ARG A 618 18.62 10.75 -12.89
C ARG A 618 18.67 12.11 -13.60
N GLN A 619 19.82 12.71 -13.72
CA GLN A 619 19.98 13.94 -14.48
C GLN A 619 19.56 13.75 -15.96
N LYS A 620 19.95 12.65 -16.59
CA LYS A 620 19.52 12.31 -17.97
C LYS A 620 18.02 12.00 -18.05
N LEU A 621 17.52 11.21 -17.10
CA LEU A 621 16.10 10.90 -16.97
C LEU A 621 15.24 12.19 -16.85
N TYR A 622 15.61 13.11 -15.96
CA TYR A 622 14.86 14.35 -15.74
C TYR A 622 14.98 15.34 -16.92
N GLN A 623 16.09 15.29 -17.69
CA GLN A 623 16.20 16.04 -18.94
C GLN A 623 15.25 15.50 -20.01
N ALA A 624 15.09 14.19 -20.13
CA ALA A 624 14.21 13.55 -21.09
C ALA A 624 12.73 13.55 -20.65
N TYR A 625 12.49 13.43 -19.37
CA TYR A 625 11.17 13.30 -18.74
C TYR A 625 11.08 14.17 -17.47
N PRO A 626 10.85 15.49 -17.61
CA PRO A 626 10.94 16.45 -16.50
C PRO A 626 10.00 16.17 -15.32
N HIS A 627 8.86 15.54 -15.56
CA HIS A 627 7.87 15.24 -14.51
C HIS A 627 8.40 14.28 -13.42
N PHE A 628 9.39 13.44 -13.73
CA PHE A 628 10.00 12.57 -12.69
C PHE A 628 10.83 13.34 -11.65
N ALA A 629 11.14 14.61 -11.90
CA ALA A 629 11.79 15.47 -10.90
C ALA A 629 10.81 16.06 -9.86
N ALA A 630 9.51 16.05 -10.17
CA ALA A 630 8.45 16.59 -9.31
C ALA A 630 8.00 15.53 -8.28
N LEU A 631 8.85 15.29 -7.26
CA LEU A 631 8.58 14.29 -6.22
C LEU A 631 7.39 14.70 -5.35
N ASP A 632 6.53 13.73 -5.07
CA ASP A 632 5.30 13.87 -4.27
C ASP A 632 4.25 14.85 -4.83
N GLU A 633 4.44 15.33 -6.05
CA GLU A 633 3.47 16.17 -6.75
C GLU A 633 2.55 15.35 -7.64
N ILE A 634 1.32 15.83 -7.82
CA ILE A 634 0.34 15.28 -8.77
C ILE A 634 0.07 16.30 -9.85
N ALA A 635 0.30 15.92 -11.10
CA ALA A 635 -0.13 16.71 -12.22
C ALA A 635 -1.64 16.55 -12.47
N VAL A 636 -2.35 17.65 -12.62
CA VAL A 636 -3.78 17.64 -12.94
C VAL A 636 -4.00 16.93 -14.29
N GLY A 637 -4.93 15.97 -14.30
CA GLY A 637 -5.30 15.25 -15.51
C GLY A 637 -5.95 16.18 -16.56
N ASN A 638 -5.72 15.87 -17.84
CA ASN A 638 -6.31 16.61 -18.96
C ASN A 638 -7.64 15.93 -19.39
N PRO A 639 -8.82 16.56 -19.14
CA PRO A 639 -10.10 15.98 -19.54
C PRO A 639 -10.22 15.69 -21.04
N ALA A 640 -9.57 16.47 -21.89
CA ALA A 640 -9.63 16.30 -23.34
C ALA A 640 -9.02 14.97 -23.83
N GLU A 641 -8.08 14.38 -23.07
CA GLU A 641 -7.51 13.06 -23.37
C GLU A 641 -8.56 11.96 -23.18
N ILE A 642 -9.40 12.07 -22.14
CA ILE A 642 -10.49 11.13 -21.88
C ILE A 642 -11.60 11.29 -22.91
N ASP A 643 -11.94 12.52 -23.30
CA ASP A 643 -12.88 12.80 -24.39
C ASP A 643 -12.42 12.20 -25.73
N ALA A 644 -11.13 12.26 -26.01
CA ALA A 644 -10.55 11.67 -27.21
C ALA A 644 -10.58 10.14 -27.16
N LEU A 645 -10.31 9.54 -25.98
CA LEU A 645 -10.42 8.10 -25.75
C LEU A 645 -11.87 7.61 -25.92
N ALA A 646 -12.84 8.32 -25.38
CA ALA A 646 -14.27 8.00 -25.47
C ALA A 646 -14.77 7.87 -26.93
N LYS A 647 -14.17 8.63 -27.85
CA LYS A 647 -14.53 8.62 -29.28
C LYS A 647 -13.93 7.46 -30.07
N LYS A 648 -12.96 6.70 -29.51
CA LYS A 648 -12.32 5.59 -30.22
C LYS A 648 -13.24 4.42 -30.45
N GLY A 649 -14.16 4.16 -29.51
CA GLY A 649 -15.09 3.02 -29.63
C GLY A 649 -14.36 1.68 -29.67
N GLY A 650 -15.01 0.68 -30.23
CA GLY A 650 -14.49 -0.68 -30.43
C GLY A 650 -15.52 -1.76 -30.14
N ASN A 651 -15.26 -2.98 -30.60
CA ASN A 651 -16.11 -4.11 -30.35
C ASN A 651 -15.66 -4.85 -29.09
N MET A 652 -16.58 -5.08 -28.17
CA MET A 652 -16.38 -5.88 -27.00
C MET A 652 -16.88 -7.31 -27.19
N THR A 653 -16.14 -8.30 -26.71
CA THR A 653 -16.56 -9.69 -26.68
C THR A 653 -17.40 -9.94 -25.43
N GLN A 654 -18.49 -10.71 -25.58
CA GLN A 654 -19.35 -11.08 -24.45
C GLN A 654 -18.62 -12.00 -23.49
N SER A 655 -18.12 -11.46 -22.39
CA SER A 655 -17.53 -12.24 -21.30
C SER A 655 -17.43 -11.42 -20.01
N GLY A 656 -17.33 -12.12 -18.89
CA GLY A 656 -17.16 -11.52 -17.57
C GLY A 656 -15.78 -10.89 -17.37
N PHE A 657 -15.70 -9.95 -16.43
CA PHE A 657 -14.46 -9.39 -15.92
C PHE A 657 -14.04 -10.19 -14.68
N ALA A 658 -12.78 -10.60 -14.62
CA ALA A 658 -12.23 -11.34 -13.49
C ALA A 658 -10.99 -10.64 -12.96
N SER A 659 -10.85 -10.51 -11.64
CA SER A 659 -9.64 -9.94 -11.05
C SER A 659 -8.41 -10.76 -11.44
N PRO A 660 -7.30 -10.12 -11.83
CA PRO A 660 -6.05 -10.80 -12.12
C PRO A 660 -5.39 -11.37 -10.85
N ILE A 661 -5.70 -10.82 -9.68
CA ILE A 661 -5.14 -11.26 -8.40
C ILE A 661 -5.95 -12.45 -7.88
N LYS A 662 -5.35 -13.64 -7.92
CA LYS A 662 -5.95 -14.89 -7.42
C LYS A 662 -5.58 -15.19 -5.97
N ASP A 663 -4.42 -14.69 -5.54
CA ASP A 663 -3.91 -14.86 -4.19
C ASP A 663 -3.24 -13.55 -3.75
N PHE A 664 -3.86 -12.89 -2.78
CA PHE A 664 -3.36 -11.61 -2.25
C PHE A 664 -1.94 -11.69 -1.70
N TYR A 665 -1.59 -12.82 -1.08
CA TYR A 665 -0.32 -12.99 -0.38
C TYR A 665 0.85 -13.41 -1.29
N LEU A 666 0.62 -13.86 -2.54
CA LEU A 666 1.65 -14.46 -3.41
C LEU A 666 1.82 -13.74 -4.77
N THR A 667 1.65 -12.43 -4.81
CA THR A 667 1.59 -11.64 -6.06
C THR A 667 2.92 -11.39 -6.76
N ASN A 668 4.06 -11.57 -6.09
CA ASN A 668 5.38 -11.25 -6.65
C ASN A 668 6.47 -12.22 -6.12
N PRO A 669 7.68 -12.23 -6.69
CA PRO A 669 8.70 -13.21 -6.31
C PRO A 669 9.18 -13.09 -4.86
N ILE A 670 9.16 -11.89 -4.27
CA ILE A 670 9.53 -11.70 -2.86
C ILE A 670 8.46 -12.35 -1.96
N ALA A 671 7.18 -12.13 -2.29
CA ALA A 671 6.05 -12.71 -1.57
C ALA A 671 6.04 -14.25 -1.67
N ARG A 672 6.33 -14.81 -2.85
CA ARG A 672 6.43 -16.26 -3.05
C ARG A 672 7.62 -16.89 -2.33
N ALA A 673 8.67 -16.11 -2.05
CA ALA A 673 9.82 -16.53 -1.23
C ALA A 673 9.58 -16.42 0.28
N SER A 674 8.49 -15.79 0.73
CA SER A 674 8.14 -15.57 2.14
C SER A 674 7.39 -16.78 2.72
N ALA A 675 7.92 -17.34 3.79
CA ALA A 675 7.23 -18.41 4.55
C ALA A 675 5.97 -17.88 5.25
N VAL A 676 6.02 -16.65 5.76
CA VAL A 676 4.89 -15.98 6.41
C VAL A 676 3.74 -15.77 5.41
N MET A 677 4.04 -15.30 4.21
CA MET A 677 3.02 -15.12 3.17
C MET A 677 2.43 -16.45 2.69
N ALA A 678 3.24 -17.50 2.62
CA ALA A 678 2.76 -18.85 2.26
C ALA A 678 1.78 -19.39 3.32
N GLU A 679 2.04 -19.18 4.61
CA GLU A 679 1.13 -19.55 5.70
C GLU A 679 -0.19 -18.77 5.63
N CYS A 680 -0.14 -17.46 5.40
CA CYS A 680 -1.32 -16.61 5.22
C CYS A 680 -2.15 -17.05 4.00
N SER A 681 -1.51 -17.36 2.88
CA SER A 681 -2.16 -17.88 1.68
C SER A 681 -2.89 -19.20 1.95
N ALA A 682 -2.25 -20.13 2.67
CA ALA A 682 -2.84 -21.41 3.02
C ALA A 682 -4.10 -21.25 3.90
N LEU A 683 -4.05 -20.35 4.88
CA LEU A 683 -5.20 -20.03 5.74
C LEU A 683 -6.35 -19.36 4.94
N ALA A 684 -6.04 -18.40 4.08
CA ALA A 684 -7.03 -17.73 3.26
C ALA A 684 -7.78 -18.75 2.36
N ARG A 685 -7.06 -19.67 1.71
CA ARG A 685 -7.67 -20.73 0.87
C ARG A 685 -8.55 -21.69 1.66
N ASN A 686 -8.20 -22.03 2.88
CA ASN A 686 -9.01 -22.91 3.73
C ASN A 686 -10.28 -22.22 4.19
N ASN A 687 -10.22 -20.93 4.52
CA ASN A 687 -11.40 -20.15 4.89
C ASN A 687 -12.37 -19.97 3.72
N PHE A 688 -11.87 -19.80 2.49
CA PHE A 688 -12.71 -19.77 1.28
C PHE A 688 -13.44 -21.09 1.03
N LYS A 689 -12.81 -22.26 1.30
CA LYS A 689 -13.47 -23.56 1.16
C LYS A 689 -14.56 -23.75 2.21
N ALA A 690 -14.32 -23.38 3.47
CA ALA A 690 -15.31 -23.49 4.54
C ALA A 690 -16.50 -22.53 4.38
N ALA A 691 -16.35 -21.43 3.66
CA ALA A 691 -17.45 -20.50 3.35
C ALA A 691 -18.27 -20.92 2.11
N ALA A 692 -17.76 -21.84 1.29
CA ALA A 692 -18.42 -22.36 0.08
C ALA A 692 -19.16 -23.68 0.34
N GLU A 693 -18.90 -24.37 1.44
CA GLU A 693 -19.63 -25.53 1.99
C GLU A 693 -20.76 -25.06 2.93
#